data_7483d0a54086248776c093ec2e6ff4dc
#
_entry.id   7483d0a54086248776c093ec2e6ff4dc
#
_cell.length_a   1.000
_cell.length_b   1.000
_cell.length_c   1.000
_cell.angle_alpha   90.00
_cell.angle_beta   90.00
_cell.angle_gamma   90.00
#
_symmetry.space_group_name_H-M   'P 1'
#
loop_
_entity.id
_entity.type
_entity.pdbx_description
1 polymer ?
#
loop_
_entity_poly.entity_id
_entity_poly.type
_entity_poly.pdbx_seq_one_letter_code
_entity_poly.pdbx_strand_id
1 'polypeptide(L)'
;MRLRMARRGLRLAGTVNMCVVCLALAAAHGGLAPENVAMVVNADSWASKAVANEFVALHHVPPGNVVYLSNLDSYERASADTFRNGIVKPVLTVLTQRGLAAQIDCLVYAPDLPMAVDIRGDFPEGNPPESVGPFASITGLTYLYEAAFSGETEYTGLDANRYYRAIELPIEQPTLTAKQMTTFAEAMGLMQHWEWARACTFLAALAEEQPGSALIHFRHAECRAAAGEADAALAALAKSVDRGFHNARAVQHSPHLVPLRERAEFKELLAKMEAVVVKPALVAAFRHAYAWTPSGKRAADGKGDRYLLSTMLAVTSGRGNSVDEAITCLRRSAKADAASPEGTFYFARNEDDRSTVRDGLYPSAVSALHAMGMQAEIVEGELPTNRPDVLGATLGTASFDWPGSDSVILPGAICDNFTRYGGVLAEKGEETPLTDFLRFGAAGACGTVAEPLAVPQKFPSPFLHAYYAAGCCLAEAFYQAVAAPYQLLVVGDPLCAPWAERPTLSLEGLEPGAEIKGRFEMRPVITGLGEREAAYYELYIDGARRAIFPSGQTPAADSSQLADGFHEIALVAVLDDAVETRGWVRVPVRVNNKGRSVTVRETKRAAVAWDEPLVVRASAPGAKGILLLHNRRILGTIPGEAGMAELDLRAVGQGLAGIRTIAVMDENRTDTIFGPTIELEVVPPPLSPAIEAMDTEALAPVLILTMEEGEPPVTIAETWAGDWLGKSGAAGKAFSLEGLFEVPADGVYQFQVRGNFSPELSVDGETVGRPEPGYWRFYPVALAKGMHRVRVLGVAPADHPDLKIRFGGKGTHSLGKDRFFHTVEVKP
;
A
#
# COMPACT_ATOMS: atom_id res chain seq x y z
N MET A 1 22.95 -25.65 -60.92
CA MET A 1 24.22 -26.30 -61.26
C MET A 1 24.86 -26.78 -59.94
N ARG A 2 25.11 -28.10 -59.90
CA ARG A 2 25.57 -28.89 -58.75
C ARG A 2 27.02 -28.55 -58.37
N LEU A 3 27.39 -28.67 -57.07
CA LEU A 3 28.51 -29.46 -56.51
C LEU A 3 28.63 -29.18 -55.01
N ARG A 4 28.34 -30.09 -54.16
CA ARG A 4 28.97 -31.25 -53.48
C ARG A 4 30.19 -30.88 -52.60
N MET A 5 29.98 -31.05 -51.31
CA MET A 5 30.74 -31.76 -50.25
C MET A 5 32.27 -31.60 -50.13
N ALA A 6 32.67 -31.29 -48.89
CA ALA A 6 33.64 -32.13 -48.16
C ALA A 6 33.60 -31.88 -46.66
N ARG A 7 33.33 -32.90 -45.87
CA ARG A 7 33.51 -33.01 -44.41
C ARG A 7 34.99 -33.13 -44.09
N ARG A 8 35.50 -32.38 -43.13
CA ARG A 8 36.59 -32.84 -42.23
C ARG A 8 36.33 -32.30 -40.82
N GLY A 9 36.18 -33.23 -39.86
CA GLY A 9 36.06 -32.95 -38.45
C GLY A 9 37.39 -32.54 -37.83
N LEU A 10 37.29 -31.63 -36.88
CA LEU A 10 38.30 -31.46 -35.82
C LEU A 10 37.54 -31.29 -34.51
N ARG A 11 37.71 -32.30 -33.63
CA ARG A 11 37.29 -32.18 -32.22
C ARG A 11 38.28 -31.27 -31.54
N LEU A 12 37.84 -30.12 -31.08
CA LEU A 12 38.49 -29.37 -29.99
C LEU A 12 37.53 -29.33 -28.84
N ALA A 13 37.90 -30.07 -27.80
CA ALA A 13 37.30 -29.92 -26.46
C ALA A 13 37.77 -28.58 -25.89
N GLY A 14 36.93 -27.59 -25.98
CA GLY A 14 37.09 -26.31 -25.27
C GLY A 14 36.03 -26.24 -24.16
N THR A 15 36.48 -26.38 -22.90
CA THR A 15 35.73 -26.02 -21.73
C THR A 15 35.31 -24.55 -21.83
N VAL A 16 34.05 -24.31 -22.18
CA VAL A 16 33.44 -22.98 -22.04
C VAL A 16 33.19 -22.78 -20.57
N ASN A 17 34.09 -22.04 -19.91
CA ASN A 17 33.79 -21.35 -18.66
C ASN A 17 32.68 -20.34 -18.98
N MET A 18 31.44 -20.71 -18.67
CA MET A 18 30.32 -19.80 -18.65
C MET A 18 30.49 -18.95 -17.41
N CYS A 19 31.20 -17.83 -17.51
CA CYS A 19 31.08 -16.73 -16.58
C CYS A 19 29.60 -16.32 -16.60
N VAL A 20 28.85 -16.76 -15.59
CA VAL A 20 27.59 -16.13 -15.22
C VAL A 20 27.97 -14.77 -14.66
N VAL A 21 28.03 -13.76 -15.52
CA VAL A 21 27.96 -12.36 -15.11
C VAL A 21 26.55 -12.23 -14.57
N CYS A 22 26.40 -12.37 -13.25
CA CYS A 22 25.26 -11.80 -12.55
C CYS A 22 25.32 -10.29 -12.80
N LEU A 23 24.64 -9.82 -13.84
CA LEU A 23 24.20 -8.45 -13.95
C LEU A 23 23.31 -8.23 -12.71
N ALA A 24 23.88 -7.66 -11.65
CA ALA A 24 23.10 -7.01 -10.62
C ALA A 24 22.29 -5.94 -11.37
N LEU A 25 21.01 -6.23 -11.59
CA LEU A 25 20.04 -5.23 -12.03
C LEU A 25 20.10 -4.12 -10.99
N ALA A 26 20.76 -3.02 -11.35
CA ALA A 26 20.73 -1.81 -10.54
C ALA A 26 19.30 -1.28 -10.61
N ALA A 27 18.50 -1.61 -9.61
CA ALA A 27 17.22 -0.97 -9.40
C ALA A 27 17.48 0.37 -8.73
N ALA A 28 16.86 1.45 -9.17
CA ALA A 28 16.95 2.77 -8.54
C ALA A 28 15.53 3.26 -8.25
N HIS A 29 15.34 4.15 -7.31
CA HIS A 29 14.03 4.69 -6.97
C HIS A 29 14.13 6.21 -6.92
N GLY A 30 13.04 6.93 -7.09
CA GLY A 30 12.91 8.33 -6.70
C GLY A 30 13.43 8.50 -5.26
N GLY A 31 13.17 9.52 -4.55
CA GLY A 31 13.75 9.80 -3.24
C GLY A 31 13.71 8.69 -2.17
N LEU A 32 12.99 7.58 -2.36
CA LEU A 32 13.01 6.38 -1.50
C LEU A 32 13.90 5.28 -2.07
N ALA A 33 14.59 4.56 -1.17
CA ALA A 33 15.30 3.32 -1.47
C ALA A 33 14.75 2.17 -0.61
N PRO A 34 14.98 0.90 -0.97
CA PRO A 34 14.52 -0.24 -0.16
C PRO A 34 14.98 -0.21 1.29
N GLU A 35 16.15 0.36 1.57
CA GLU A 35 16.69 0.56 2.91
C GLU A 35 15.88 1.56 3.75
N ASN A 36 15.08 2.42 3.10
CA ASN A 36 14.22 3.42 3.75
C ASN A 36 12.79 2.93 3.97
N VAL A 37 12.46 1.72 3.55
CA VAL A 37 11.14 1.12 3.67
C VAL A 37 11.12 0.10 4.79
N ALA A 38 10.11 0.15 5.67
CA ALA A 38 9.81 -0.92 6.61
C ALA A 38 8.52 -1.63 6.20
N MET A 39 8.61 -2.96 6.02
CA MET A 39 7.49 -3.83 5.64
C MET A 39 6.81 -4.37 6.89
N VAL A 40 5.52 -4.09 7.06
CA VAL A 40 4.70 -4.58 8.18
C VAL A 40 3.84 -5.75 7.70
N VAL A 41 4.02 -6.90 8.32
CA VAL A 41 3.42 -8.18 7.90
C VAL A 41 2.51 -8.73 8.99
N ASN A 42 1.30 -9.14 8.65
CA ASN A 42 0.48 -9.96 9.53
C ASN A 42 1.00 -11.41 9.52
N ALA A 43 1.68 -11.81 10.60
CA ALA A 43 2.30 -13.13 10.72
C ALA A 43 1.29 -14.29 10.64
N ASP A 44 0.04 -14.02 10.98
CA ASP A 44 -1.02 -15.02 11.01
C ASP A 44 -1.63 -15.25 9.61
N SER A 45 -1.51 -14.27 8.69
CA SER A 45 -2.09 -14.35 7.34
C SER A 45 -1.12 -14.92 6.31
N TRP A 46 -1.60 -15.90 5.53
CA TRP A 46 -0.89 -16.39 4.35
C TRP A 46 -0.78 -15.31 3.27
N ALA A 47 -1.88 -14.62 2.96
CA ALA A 47 -1.91 -13.57 1.94
C ALA A 47 -0.91 -12.44 2.26
N SER A 48 -0.85 -12.03 3.53
CA SER A 48 0.08 -11.02 4.01
C SER A 48 1.54 -11.43 3.78
N LYS A 49 1.89 -12.68 4.14
CA LYS A 49 3.24 -13.21 3.95
C LYS A 49 3.61 -13.36 2.48
N ALA A 50 2.69 -13.88 1.66
CA ALA A 50 2.93 -14.10 0.22
C ALA A 50 3.20 -12.79 -0.52
N VAL A 51 2.38 -11.77 -0.32
CA VAL A 51 2.55 -10.46 -0.95
C VAL A 51 3.80 -9.74 -0.42
N ALA A 52 4.08 -9.86 0.89
CA ALA A 52 5.29 -9.29 1.47
C ALA A 52 6.57 -9.96 0.94
N ASN A 53 6.60 -11.29 0.79
CA ASN A 53 7.75 -12.01 0.22
C ASN A 53 8.03 -11.55 -1.22
N GLU A 54 6.99 -11.38 -2.04
CA GLU A 54 7.14 -10.87 -3.40
C GLU A 54 7.72 -9.45 -3.41
N PHE A 55 7.16 -8.53 -2.61
CA PHE A 55 7.66 -7.15 -2.51
C PHE A 55 9.12 -7.10 -2.04
N VAL A 56 9.45 -7.85 -0.99
CA VAL A 56 10.81 -7.95 -0.44
C VAL A 56 11.79 -8.48 -1.49
N ALA A 57 11.40 -9.50 -2.24
CA ALA A 57 12.24 -10.11 -3.28
C ALA A 57 12.44 -9.16 -4.48
N LEU A 58 11.37 -8.51 -4.97
CA LEU A 58 11.43 -7.61 -6.12
C LEU A 58 12.31 -6.38 -5.86
N HIS A 59 12.20 -5.80 -4.67
CA HIS A 59 12.91 -4.56 -4.31
C HIS A 59 14.16 -4.80 -3.46
N HIS A 60 14.47 -6.03 -3.09
CA HIS A 60 15.60 -6.35 -2.20
C HIS A 60 15.52 -5.59 -0.86
N VAL A 61 14.32 -5.51 -0.28
CA VAL A 61 14.14 -4.89 1.04
C VAL A 61 14.97 -5.64 2.09
N PRO A 62 15.81 -4.95 2.88
CA PRO A 62 16.66 -5.62 3.86
C PRO A 62 15.85 -6.44 4.88
N PRO A 63 16.27 -7.67 5.24
CA PRO A 63 15.57 -8.50 6.23
C PRO A 63 15.35 -7.81 7.58
N GLY A 64 16.21 -6.87 7.93
CA GLY A 64 16.08 -6.05 9.14
C GLY A 64 14.88 -5.12 9.15
N ASN A 65 14.39 -4.74 7.97
CA ASN A 65 13.29 -3.81 7.78
C ASN A 65 11.91 -4.49 7.81
N VAL A 66 11.85 -5.83 7.86
CA VAL A 66 10.58 -6.56 7.93
C VAL A 66 10.15 -6.74 9.38
N VAL A 67 8.94 -6.30 9.72
CA VAL A 67 8.34 -6.37 11.06
C VAL A 67 7.07 -7.19 11.00
N TYR A 68 6.97 -8.20 11.84
CA TYR A 68 5.81 -9.07 11.95
C TYR A 68 4.94 -8.67 13.13
N LEU A 69 3.64 -8.51 12.88
CA LEU A 69 2.59 -8.37 13.89
C LEU A 69 1.74 -9.66 13.88
N SER A 70 1.24 -10.04 15.03
CA SER A 70 0.37 -11.21 15.21
C SER A 70 -0.78 -10.88 16.15
N ASN A 71 -1.79 -11.75 16.19
CA ASN A 71 -2.92 -11.62 17.10
C ASN A 71 -3.69 -10.29 16.93
N LEU A 72 -3.93 -9.90 15.68
CA LEU A 72 -4.74 -8.72 15.38
C LEU A 72 -6.22 -9.02 15.63
N ASP A 73 -6.92 -8.09 16.30
CA ASP A 73 -8.35 -8.22 16.60
C ASP A 73 -9.21 -8.15 15.34
N SER A 74 -8.76 -7.40 14.36
CA SER A 74 -9.44 -7.24 13.08
C SER A 74 -8.44 -6.89 11.98
N TYR A 75 -8.73 -7.31 10.76
CA TYR A 75 -7.99 -6.94 9.55
C TYR A 75 -8.78 -5.93 8.68
N GLU A 76 -9.99 -5.55 9.07
CA GLU A 76 -10.79 -4.55 8.37
C GLU A 76 -10.72 -3.19 9.04
N ARG A 77 -10.91 -3.16 10.38
CA ARG A 77 -10.97 -1.93 11.18
C ARG A 77 -10.26 -2.09 12.50
N ALA A 78 -9.59 -1.04 12.94
CA ALA A 78 -9.01 -0.93 14.27
C ALA A 78 -9.62 0.26 15.02
N SER A 79 -9.52 0.30 16.35
CA SER A 79 -9.72 1.52 17.11
C SER A 79 -8.48 2.41 17.00
N ALA A 80 -8.63 3.70 17.31
CA ALA A 80 -7.48 4.62 17.39
C ALA A 80 -6.42 4.14 18.41
N ASP A 81 -6.87 3.54 19.52
CA ASP A 81 -5.95 2.93 20.50
C ASP A 81 -5.21 1.73 19.94
N THR A 82 -5.90 0.80 19.29
CA THR A 82 -5.26 -0.36 18.62
C THR A 82 -4.28 0.08 17.54
N PHE A 83 -4.63 1.10 16.74
CA PHE A 83 -3.73 1.68 15.74
C PHE A 83 -2.45 2.19 16.40
N ARG A 84 -2.56 3.01 17.44
CA ARG A 84 -1.40 3.60 18.13
C ARG A 84 -0.57 2.56 18.88
N ASN A 85 -1.20 1.79 19.75
CA ASN A 85 -0.53 0.93 20.73
C ASN A 85 -0.36 -0.52 20.25
N GLY A 86 -1.21 -1.02 19.37
CA GLY A 86 -1.16 -2.39 18.83
C GLY A 86 -0.46 -2.51 17.47
N ILE A 87 -0.37 -1.43 16.69
CA ILE A 87 0.21 -1.48 15.33
C ILE A 87 1.46 -0.60 15.23
N VAL A 88 1.32 0.72 15.24
CA VAL A 88 2.44 1.62 14.89
C VAL A 88 3.52 1.64 15.96
N LYS A 89 3.17 1.77 17.23
CA LYS A 89 4.15 1.79 18.32
C LYS A 89 5.00 0.50 18.43
N PRO A 90 4.43 -0.71 18.33
CA PRO A 90 5.23 -1.94 18.23
C PRO A 90 6.21 -1.94 17.07
N VAL A 91 5.76 -1.51 15.86
CA VAL A 91 6.62 -1.41 14.68
C VAL A 91 7.78 -0.46 14.93
N LEU A 92 7.51 0.78 15.36
CA LEU A 92 8.55 1.78 15.65
C LEU A 92 9.50 1.32 16.75
N THR A 93 8.99 0.62 17.77
CA THR A 93 9.81 0.04 18.85
C THR A 93 10.79 -1.00 18.30
N VAL A 94 10.32 -1.91 17.45
CA VAL A 94 11.18 -2.93 16.81
C VAL A 94 12.24 -2.27 15.92
N LEU A 95 11.87 -1.28 15.12
CA LEU A 95 12.80 -0.55 14.26
C LEU A 95 13.87 0.21 15.09
N THR A 96 13.45 0.81 16.20
CA THR A 96 14.38 1.49 17.14
C THR A 96 15.35 0.51 17.78
N GLN A 97 14.87 -0.64 18.27
CA GLN A 97 15.71 -1.70 18.83
C GLN A 97 16.72 -2.26 17.84
N ARG A 98 16.35 -2.28 16.55
CA ARG A 98 17.25 -2.70 15.46
C ARG A 98 18.20 -1.59 14.99
N GLY A 99 18.08 -0.36 15.51
CA GLY A 99 18.86 0.80 15.09
C GLY A 99 18.49 1.34 13.71
N LEU A 100 17.26 1.07 13.23
CA LEU A 100 16.82 1.40 11.88
C LEU A 100 15.89 2.64 11.82
N ALA A 101 15.33 3.07 12.96
CA ALA A 101 14.30 4.12 12.98
C ALA A 101 14.71 5.41 12.24
N ALA A 102 15.99 5.82 12.33
CA ALA A 102 16.48 7.04 11.69
C ALA A 102 16.64 6.95 10.15
N GLN A 103 16.51 5.76 9.57
CA GLN A 103 16.63 5.57 8.12
C GLN A 103 15.30 5.24 7.44
N ILE A 104 14.24 4.90 8.22
CA ILE A 104 12.94 4.52 7.67
C ILE A 104 12.15 5.79 7.36
N ASP A 105 11.81 5.95 6.11
CA ASP A 105 11.03 7.05 5.56
C ASP A 105 9.59 6.64 5.18
N CYS A 106 9.34 5.31 5.04
CA CYS A 106 8.04 4.76 4.64
C CYS A 106 7.69 3.48 5.40
N LEU A 107 6.46 3.39 5.95
CA LEU A 107 5.86 2.14 6.43
C LEU A 107 4.93 1.56 5.38
N VAL A 108 5.19 0.33 4.98
CA VAL A 108 4.41 -0.38 3.97
C VAL A 108 3.66 -1.53 4.62
N TYR A 109 2.36 -1.54 4.47
CA TYR A 109 1.49 -2.57 5.03
C TYR A 109 1.24 -3.67 4.00
N ALA A 110 1.51 -4.92 4.38
CA ALA A 110 1.03 -6.08 3.64
C ALA A 110 -0.50 -6.23 3.79
N PRO A 111 -1.18 -7.06 3.00
CA PRO A 111 -2.60 -7.35 3.18
C PRO A 111 -2.97 -7.89 4.58
N ASP A 112 -4.26 -7.91 4.87
CA ASP A 112 -4.83 -8.44 6.12
C ASP A 112 -4.34 -7.70 7.38
N LEU A 113 -4.09 -6.40 7.23
CA LEU A 113 -3.97 -5.41 8.28
C LEU A 113 -5.17 -4.45 8.20
N PRO A 114 -5.61 -3.81 9.31
CA PRO A 114 -6.76 -2.91 9.26
C PRO A 114 -6.60 -1.80 8.23
N MET A 115 -7.61 -1.60 7.39
CA MET A 115 -7.62 -0.54 6.37
C MET A 115 -8.10 0.80 6.94
N ALA A 116 -9.05 0.72 7.87
CA ALA A 116 -9.68 1.87 8.49
C ALA A 116 -9.50 1.86 10.02
N VAL A 117 -9.43 3.06 10.58
CA VAL A 117 -9.27 3.30 12.01
C VAL A 117 -10.46 4.11 12.51
N ASP A 118 -11.17 3.59 13.50
CA ASP A 118 -12.24 4.30 14.20
C ASP A 118 -11.65 5.37 15.10
N ILE A 119 -11.87 6.63 14.72
CA ILE A 119 -11.32 7.81 15.41
C ILE A 119 -12.32 8.48 16.35
N ARG A 120 -13.52 7.93 16.52
CA ARG A 120 -14.54 8.51 17.41
C ARG A 120 -14.02 8.73 18.82
N GLY A 121 -13.16 7.82 19.31
CA GLY A 121 -12.58 7.94 20.65
C GLY A 121 -11.69 9.17 20.88
N ASP A 122 -11.24 9.84 19.81
CA ASP A 122 -10.43 11.06 19.89
C ASP A 122 -11.29 12.33 20.00
N PHE A 123 -12.62 12.22 19.86
CA PHE A 123 -13.55 13.34 19.90
C PHE A 123 -14.38 13.34 21.17
N PRO A 124 -14.77 14.53 21.67
CA PRO A 124 -15.67 14.65 22.80
C PRO A 124 -16.95 13.84 22.56
N GLU A 125 -17.39 13.09 23.57
CA GLU A 125 -18.60 12.24 23.53
C GLU A 125 -18.62 11.21 22.36
N GLY A 126 -17.47 10.96 21.70
CA GLY A 126 -17.40 10.06 20.55
C GLY A 126 -18.05 10.58 19.27
N ASN A 127 -18.28 11.88 19.16
CA ASN A 127 -19.01 12.53 18.08
C ASN A 127 -18.08 13.42 17.23
N PRO A 128 -17.37 12.90 16.22
CA PRO A 128 -16.66 13.74 15.28
C PRO A 128 -17.64 14.57 14.45
N PRO A 129 -17.25 15.81 14.01
CA PRO A 129 -18.05 16.56 13.06
C PRO A 129 -18.35 15.74 11.80
N GLU A 130 -19.51 15.95 11.16
CA GLU A 130 -19.89 15.26 9.93
C GLU A 130 -18.83 15.42 8.83
N SER A 131 -18.23 16.62 8.73
CA SER A 131 -17.15 16.92 7.79
C SER A 131 -15.87 16.13 8.04
N VAL A 132 -15.69 15.56 9.23
CA VAL A 132 -14.55 14.70 9.59
C VAL A 132 -14.90 13.23 9.39
N GLY A 133 -16.10 12.81 9.83
CA GLY A 133 -16.52 11.41 9.78
C GLY A 133 -15.87 10.54 10.85
N PRO A 134 -16.36 9.28 11.01
CA PRO A 134 -15.97 8.41 12.11
C PRO A 134 -14.69 7.61 11.88
N PHE A 135 -14.18 7.57 10.65
CA PHE A 135 -13.04 6.73 10.28
C PHE A 135 -11.95 7.51 9.56
N ALA A 136 -10.72 7.15 9.85
CA ALA A 136 -9.51 7.52 9.13
C ALA A 136 -8.88 6.28 8.46
N SER A 137 -8.03 6.45 7.46
CA SER A 137 -7.29 5.35 6.86
C SER A 137 -6.04 5.02 7.67
N ILE A 138 -5.61 3.75 7.64
CA ILE A 138 -4.35 3.37 8.29
C ILE A 138 -3.15 4.10 7.66
N THR A 139 -3.12 4.25 6.34
CA THR A 139 -2.02 4.91 5.63
C THR A 139 -1.98 6.40 5.90
N GLY A 140 -3.14 7.07 5.91
CA GLY A 140 -3.25 8.49 6.24
C GLY A 140 -2.86 8.82 7.68
N LEU A 141 -3.30 8.01 8.66
CA LEU A 141 -2.91 8.20 10.06
C LEU A 141 -1.43 7.85 10.31
N THR A 142 -0.89 6.85 9.62
CA THR A 142 0.54 6.55 9.70
C THR A 142 1.36 7.70 9.13
N TYR A 143 0.90 8.29 8.03
CA TYR A 143 1.55 9.47 7.48
C TYR A 143 1.56 10.64 8.50
N LEU A 144 0.44 10.87 9.16
CA LEU A 144 0.24 11.92 10.17
C LEU A 144 0.58 11.45 11.61
N TYR A 145 1.48 10.49 11.77
CA TYR A 145 1.66 9.72 13.00
C TYR A 145 1.94 10.60 14.23
N GLU A 146 2.76 11.68 14.13
CA GLU A 146 3.05 12.56 15.27
C GLU A 146 1.77 13.19 15.81
N ALA A 147 0.95 13.77 14.93
CA ALA A 147 -0.33 14.35 15.30
C ALA A 147 -1.34 13.29 15.77
N ALA A 148 -1.36 12.10 15.10
CA ALA A 148 -2.23 11.00 15.52
C ALA A 148 -1.86 10.45 16.91
N PHE A 149 -0.59 10.49 17.32
CA PHE A 149 -0.14 10.04 18.64
C PHE A 149 -0.35 11.08 19.75
N SER A 150 -0.49 12.37 19.44
CA SER A 150 -0.80 13.40 20.44
C SER A 150 -2.18 13.19 21.09
N GLY A 151 -3.09 12.48 20.40
CA GLY A 151 -4.48 12.30 20.80
C GLY A 151 -5.34 13.55 20.56
N GLU A 152 -4.76 14.59 19.96
CA GLU A 152 -5.46 15.78 19.51
C GLU A 152 -6.00 15.56 18.09
N THR A 153 -7.06 16.27 17.71
CA THR A 153 -7.75 16.04 16.43
C THR A 153 -7.14 16.81 15.24
N GLU A 154 -5.97 17.42 15.44
CA GLU A 154 -5.28 18.24 14.43
C GLU A 154 -4.98 17.48 13.13
N TYR A 155 -4.78 16.17 13.21
CA TYR A 155 -4.57 15.33 12.02
C TYR A 155 -5.78 15.32 11.06
N THR A 156 -6.97 15.76 11.50
CA THR A 156 -8.17 15.88 10.66
C THR A 156 -8.28 17.22 9.93
N GLY A 157 -7.34 18.14 10.17
CA GLY A 157 -7.30 19.45 9.54
C GLY A 157 -7.16 19.36 8.01
N LEU A 158 -7.82 20.28 7.29
CA LEU A 158 -7.76 20.31 5.82
C LEU A 158 -6.39 20.74 5.27
N ASP A 159 -5.50 21.19 6.14
CA ASP A 159 -4.12 21.57 5.85
C ASP A 159 -3.11 20.81 6.73
N ALA A 160 -3.49 19.64 7.26
CA ALA A 160 -2.65 18.83 8.14
C ALA A 160 -1.33 18.35 7.47
N ASN A 161 -1.29 18.29 6.15
CA ASN A 161 -0.10 17.91 5.41
C ASN A 161 0.69 19.14 4.92
N ARG A 162 1.76 19.50 5.62
CA ARG A 162 2.68 20.60 5.22
C ARG A 162 3.68 20.20 4.11
N TYR A 163 3.83 18.90 3.82
CA TYR A 163 4.58 18.41 2.66
C TYR A 163 3.79 18.55 1.35
N TYR A 164 2.48 18.79 1.42
CA TYR A 164 1.63 19.06 0.26
C TYR A 164 2.21 20.16 -0.62
N ARG A 165 2.29 19.91 -1.92
CA ARG A 165 2.74 20.89 -2.92
C ARG A 165 1.53 21.68 -3.41
N ALA A 166 1.28 22.78 -2.76
CA ALA A 166 0.22 23.71 -3.16
C ALA A 166 0.46 24.24 -4.57
N ILE A 167 -0.63 24.56 -5.27
CA ILE A 167 -0.54 25.29 -6.54
C ILE A 167 -0.02 26.70 -6.30
N GLU A 168 0.80 27.18 -7.21
CA GLU A 168 1.20 28.59 -7.23
C GLU A 168 0.05 29.40 -7.84
N LEU A 169 -0.74 30.05 -6.98
CA LEU A 169 -1.81 30.93 -7.42
C LEU A 169 -1.25 32.27 -7.87
N PRO A 170 -1.82 32.92 -8.89
CA PRO A 170 -1.42 34.25 -9.33
C PRO A 170 -1.57 35.31 -8.21
N ILE A 171 -2.47 35.04 -7.27
CA ILE A 171 -2.76 35.90 -6.10
C ILE A 171 -2.75 35.01 -4.86
N GLU A 172 -1.91 35.38 -3.88
CA GLU A 172 -1.85 34.67 -2.60
C GLU A 172 -3.20 34.75 -1.87
N GLN A 173 -3.69 33.61 -1.41
CA GLN A 173 -4.95 33.52 -0.69
C GLN A 173 -4.72 33.64 0.82
N PRO A 174 -5.56 34.41 1.53
CA PRO A 174 -5.43 34.56 2.98
C PRO A 174 -5.79 33.25 3.68
N THR A 175 -5.03 32.90 4.70
CA THR A 175 -5.32 31.79 5.59
C THR A 175 -6.43 32.19 6.56
N LEU A 176 -7.48 31.39 6.65
CA LEU A 176 -8.57 31.60 7.61
C LEU A 176 -8.12 31.13 9.01
N THR A 177 -8.47 31.92 10.02
CA THR A 177 -8.32 31.51 11.43
C THR A 177 -9.32 30.39 11.77
N ALA A 178 -9.06 29.62 12.83
CA ALA A 178 -9.98 28.56 13.29
C ALA A 178 -11.41 29.08 13.50
N LYS A 179 -11.59 30.30 14.07
CA LYS A 179 -12.89 30.93 14.23
C LYS A 179 -13.56 31.19 12.87
N GLN A 180 -12.82 31.71 11.90
CA GLN A 180 -13.33 32.00 10.56
C GLN A 180 -13.70 30.71 9.80
N MET A 181 -12.91 29.66 9.98
CA MET A 181 -13.25 28.32 9.45
C MET A 181 -14.56 27.78 10.03
N THR A 182 -14.77 27.92 11.34
CA THR A 182 -16.04 27.53 11.99
C THR A 182 -17.21 28.33 11.42
N THR A 183 -17.07 29.66 11.31
CA THR A 183 -18.12 30.53 10.73
C THR A 183 -18.38 30.19 9.26
N PHE A 184 -17.34 29.85 8.49
CA PHE A 184 -17.48 29.42 7.10
C PHE A 184 -18.23 28.09 7.00
N ALA A 185 -17.87 27.10 7.82
CA ALA A 185 -18.57 25.82 7.87
C ALA A 185 -20.05 25.97 8.25
N GLU A 186 -20.37 26.85 9.23
CA GLU A 186 -21.75 27.18 9.60
C GLU A 186 -22.51 27.79 8.42
N ALA A 187 -21.91 28.74 7.69
CA ALA A 187 -22.52 29.30 6.49
C ALA A 187 -22.78 28.24 5.41
N MET A 188 -21.86 27.31 5.20
CA MET A 188 -22.05 26.19 4.26
C MET A 188 -23.19 25.26 4.70
N GLY A 189 -23.29 24.94 5.99
CA GLY A 189 -24.40 24.16 6.54
C GLY A 189 -25.75 24.86 6.33
N LEU A 190 -25.83 26.16 6.55
CA LEU A 190 -27.05 26.94 6.28
C LEU A 190 -27.43 26.92 4.78
N MET A 191 -26.45 26.97 3.87
CA MET A 191 -26.71 26.84 2.43
C MET A 191 -27.27 25.46 2.07
N GLN A 192 -26.78 24.39 2.67
CA GLN A 192 -27.32 23.03 2.47
C GLN A 192 -28.77 22.92 2.96
N HIS A 193 -29.14 23.64 4.03
CA HIS A 193 -30.50 23.69 4.58
C HIS A 193 -31.37 24.78 3.96
N TRP A 194 -30.91 25.44 2.85
CA TRP A 194 -31.68 26.45 2.08
C TRP A 194 -31.97 27.73 2.86
N GLU A 195 -31.21 27.98 3.94
CA GLU A 195 -31.35 29.17 4.78
C GLU A 195 -30.52 30.36 4.23
N TRP A 196 -30.79 30.73 2.97
CA TRP A 196 -29.97 31.67 2.19
C TRP A 196 -29.72 33.03 2.88
N ALA A 197 -30.74 33.64 3.45
CA ALA A 197 -30.63 34.96 4.09
C ALA A 197 -29.65 34.95 5.28
N ARG A 198 -29.66 33.87 6.07
CA ARG A 198 -28.72 33.71 7.20
C ARG A 198 -27.31 33.40 6.68
N ALA A 199 -27.18 32.49 5.71
CA ALA A 199 -25.91 32.18 5.12
C ALA A 199 -25.23 33.40 4.50
N CYS A 200 -25.99 34.24 3.76
CA CYS A 200 -25.49 35.49 3.20
C CYS A 200 -24.95 36.43 4.26
N THR A 201 -25.59 36.52 5.44
CA THR A 201 -25.13 37.38 6.55
C THR A 201 -23.75 36.94 7.05
N PHE A 202 -23.54 35.63 7.26
CA PHE A 202 -22.24 35.07 7.68
C PHE A 202 -21.17 35.26 6.63
N LEU A 203 -21.49 34.98 5.34
CA LEU A 203 -20.55 35.13 4.23
C LEU A 203 -20.19 36.60 3.96
N ALA A 204 -21.14 37.54 4.13
CA ALA A 204 -20.86 38.95 4.01
C ALA A 204 -19.87 39.42 5.10
N ALA A 205 -20.10 39.04 6.36
CA ALA A 205 -19.20 39.36 7.46
C ALA A 205 -17.79 38.76 7.22
N LEU A 206 -17.69 37.50 6.79
CA LEU A 206 -16.42 36.89 6.45
C LEU A 206 -15.72 37.59 5.27
N ALA A 207 -16.46 38.04 4.25
CA ALA A 207 -15.93 38.79 3.12
C ALA A 207 -15.38 40.17 3.52
N GLU A 208 -15.92 40.77 4.56
CA GLU A 208 -15.38 42.01 5.14
C GLU A 208 -14.14 41.76 6.00
N GLU A 209 -14.11 40.67 6.78
CA GLU A 209 -12.95 40.26 7.56
C GLU A 209 -11.79 39.77 6.70
N GLN A 210 -12.09 39.11 5.59
CA GLN A 210 -11.13 38.48 4.65
C GLN A 210 -11.37 38.94 3.19
N PRO A 211 -11.17 40.24 2.89
CA PRO A 211 -11.49 40.77 1.56
C PRO A 211 -10.58 40.23 0.44
N GLY A 212 -9.49 39.54 0.79
CA GLY A 212 -8.60 38.85 -0.14
C GLY A 212 -9.03 37.45 -0.53
N SER A 213 -10.00 36.84 0.17
CA SER A 213 -10.39 35.45 -0.07
C SER A 213 -11.29 35.27 -1.30
N ALA A 214 -10.74 34.66 -2.33
CA ALA A 214 -11.48 34.33 -3.55
C ALA A 214 -12.65 33.37 -3.27
N LEU A 215 -12.43 32.37 -2.44
CA LEU A 215 -13.44 31.35 -2.10
C LEU A 215 -14.63 31.96 -1.32
N ILE A 216 -14.39 32.81 -0.33
CA ILE A 216 -15.47 33.46 0.41
C ILE A 216 -16.36 34.30 -0.53
N HIS A 217 -15.75 35.08 -1.41
CA HIS A 217 -16.49 35.86 -2.39
C HIS A 217 -17.28 35.00 -3.37
N PHE A 218 -16.73 33.84 -3.79
CA PHE A 218 -17.44 32.88 -4.63
C PHE A 218 -18.69 32.31 -3.92
N ARG A 219 -18.54 31.80 -2.70
CA ARG A 219 -19.68 31.28 -1.93
C ARG A 219 -20.71 32.35 -1.60
N HIS A 220 -20.25 33.57 -1.37
CA HIS A 220 -21.16 34.71 -1.18
C HIS A 220 -21.95 35.03 -2.49
N ALA A 221 -21.32 34.90 -3.67
CA ALA A 221 -22.02 35.06 -4.96
C ALA A 221 -23.10 33.98 -5.15
N GLU A 222 -22.81 32.73 -4.86
CA GLU A 222 -23.80 31.63 -4.91
C GLU A 222 -24.97 31.88 -3.99
N CYS A 223 -24.69 32.28 -2.74
CA CYS A 223 -25.71 32.55 -1.75
C CYS A 223 -26.63 33.70 -2.17
N ARG A 224 -26.08 34.82 -2.70
CA ARG A 224 -26.85 35.96 -3.19
C ARG A 224 -27.68 35.59 -4.41
N ALA A 225 -27.16 34.82 -5.34
CA ALA A 225 -27.88 34.35 -6.51
C ALA A 225 -29.08 33.48 -6.09
N ALA A 226 -28.89 32.55 -5.17
CA ALA A 226 -29.96 31.71 -4.61
C ALA A 226 -31.04 32.56 -3.84
N ALA A 227 -30.62 33.66 -3.22
CA ALA A 227 -31.53 34.63 -2.59
C ALA A 227 -32.24 35.53 -3.61
N GLY A 228 -31.99 35.41 -4.93
CA GLY A 228 -32.61 36.24 -5.97
C GLY A 228 -31.92 37.59 -6.23
N GLU A 229 -30.77 37.84 -5.65
CA GLU A 229 -30.04 39.12 -5.72
C GLU A 229 -29.00 39.11 -6.86
N ALA A 230 -29.44 39.02 -8.12
CA ALA A 230 -28.58 38.75 -9.28
C ALA A 230 -27.42 39.75 -9.46
N ASP A 231 -27.66 41.06 -9.31
CA ASP A 231 -26.60 42.08 -9.53
C ASP A 231 -25.55 42.04 -8.39
N ALA A 232 -26.02 41.81 -7.14
CA ALA A 232 -25.14 41.65 -6.01
C ALA A 232 -24.30 40.34 -6.10
N ALA A 233 -24.91 39.29 -6.66
CA ALA A 233 -24.22 38.03 -6.91
C ALA A 233 -23.12 38.20 -7.98
N LEU A 234 -23.39 38.87 -9.10
CA LEU A 234 -22.37 39.20 -10.12
C LEU A 234 -21.23 40.05 -9.56
N ALA A 235 -21.56 41.05 -8.72
CA ALA A 235 -20.54 41.86 -8.06
C ALA A 235 -19.64 41.07 -7.11
N ALA A 236 -20.22 40.12 -6.35
CA ALA A 236 -19.46 39.21 -5.50
C ALA A 236 -18.62 38.23 -6.33
N LEU A 237 -19.15 37.69 -7.43
CA LEU A 237 -18.42 36.82 -8.36
C LEU A 237 -17.26 37.55 -9.01
N ALA A 238 -17.45 38.78 -9.46
CA ALA A 238 -16.37 39.61 -10.01
C ALA A 238 -15.24 39.81 -8.97
N LYS A 239 -15.58 40.11 -7.72
CA LYS A 239 -14.58 40.19 -6.64
C LYS A 239 -13.83 38.86 -6.46
N SER A 240 -14.54 37.73 -6.55
CA SER A 240 -13.90 36.40 -6.47
C SER A 240 -12.86 36.20 -7.57
N VAL A 241 -13.21 36.53 -8.84
CA VAL A 241 -12.29 36.47 -9.99
C VAL A 241 -11.09 37.39 -9.79
N ASP A 242 -11.34 38.64 -9.41
CA ASP A 242 -10.28 39.63 -9.14
C ASP A 242 -9.31 39.22 -8.01
N ARG A 243 -9.77 38.29 -7.14
CA ARG A 243 -8.96 37.68 -6.07
C ARG A 243 -8.36 36.32 -6.45
N GLY A 244 -8.45 35.94 -7.74
CA GLY A 244 -7.77 34.76 -8.28
C GLY A 244 -8.62 33.49 -8.31
N PHE A 245 -9.95 33.56 -8.13
CA PHE A 245 -10.79 32.40 -8.36
C PHE A 245 -10.76 32.01 -9.85
N HIS A 246 -10.34 30.80 -10.15
CA HIS A 246 -10.07 30.36 -11.52
C HIS A 246 -10.84 29.09 -11.93
N ASN A 247 -11.69 28.53 -11.05
CA ASN A 247 -12.48 27.36 -11.37
C ASN A 247 -13.76 27.76 -12.13
N ALA A 248 -13.63 28.01 -13.44
CA ALA A 248 -14.74 28.38 -14.33
C ALA A 248 -15.85 27.32 -14.34
N ARG A 249 -15.46 26.02 -14.29
CA ARG A 249 -16.43 24.90 -14.27
C ARG A 249 -17.32 24.94 -13.03
N ALA A 250 -16.73 25.11 -11.84
CA ALA A 250 -17.52 25.22 -10.60
C ALA A 250 -18.53 26.39 -10.67
N VAL A 251 -18.16 27.49 -11.29
CA VAL A 251 -19.05 28.63 -11.49
C VAL A 251 -20.14 28.30 -12.51
N GLN A 252 -19.78 27.73 -13.66
CA GLN A 252 -20.70 27.39 -14.75
C GLN A 252 -21.73 26.34 -14.32
N HIS A 253 -21.34 25.34 -13.53
CA HIS A 253 -22.21 24.24 -13.10
C HIS A 253 -22.89 24.48 -11.74
N SER A 254 -22.56 25.54 -11.04
CA SER A 254 -23.24 25.87 -9.76
C SER A 254 -24.76 25.97 -9.98
N PRO A 255 -25.56 25.17 -9.25
CA PRO A 255 -27.02 25.21 -9.36
C PRO A 255 -27.59 26.57 -8.90
N HIS A 256 -26.85 27.29 -8.09
CA HIS A 256 -27.26 28.59 -7.53
C HIS A 256 -27.02 29.74 -8.49
N LEU A 257 -26.05 29.59 -9.42
CA LEU A 257 -25.71 30.64 -10.41
C LEU A 257 -26.49 30.52 -11.74
N VAL A 258 -27.39 29.55 -11.86
CA VAL A 258 -28.26 29.37 -13.04
C VAL A 258 -28.91 30.68 -13.52
N PRO A 259 -29.46 31.56 -12.64
CA PRO A 259 -30.09 32.80 -13.07
C PRO A 259 -29.13 33.79 -13.74
N LEU A 260 -27.81 33.60 -13.57
CA LEU A 260 -26.78 34.51 -14.09
C LEU A 260 -26.20 34.06 -15.44
N ARG A 261 -26.40 32.80 -15.85
CA ARG A 261 -25.70 32.19 -17.00
C ARG A 261 -25.88 32.92 -18.31
N GLU A 262 -27.02 33.53 -18.54
CA GLU A 262 -27.32 34.27 -19.80
C GLU A 262 -26.79 35.70 -19.77
N ARG A 263 -26.32 36.22 -18.63
CA ARG A 263 -25.78 37.58 -18.50
C ARG A 263 -24.42 37.67 -19.20
N ALA A 264 -24.19 38.73 -19.96
CA ALA A 264 -22.94 39.00 -20.68
C ALA A 264 -21.75 39.09 -19.68
N GLU A 265 -21.97 39.74 -18.53
CA GLU A 265 -20.97 39.91 -17.47
C GLU A 265 -20.53 38.57 -16.86
N PHE A 266 -21.47 37.62 -16.73
CA PHE A 266 -21.18 36.28 -16.27
C PHE A 266 -20.28 35.52 -17.27
N LYS A 267 -20.63 35.59 -18.57
CA LYS A 267 -19.82 34.95 -19.64
C LYS A 267 -18.42 35.56 -19.74
N GLU A 268 -18.29 36.87 -19.52
CA GLU A 268 -16.97 37.54 -19.46
C GLU A 268 -16.12 37.06 -18.27
N LEU A 269 -16.75 36.89 -17.09
CA LEU A 269 -16.07 36.39 -15.91
C LEU A 269 -15.61 34.93 -16.09
N LEU A 270 -16.44 34.08 -16.72
CA LEU A 270 -16.03 32.70 -17.05
C LEU A 270 -14.82 32.69 -17.98
N ALA A 271 -14.82 33.48 -19.06
CA ALA A 271 -13.69 33.56 -19.98
C ALA A 271 -12.40 34.04 -19.29
N LYS A 272 -12.50 34.98 -18.34
CA LYS A 272 -11.35 35.40 -17.50
C LYS A 272 -10.80 34.26 -16.65
N MET A 273 -11.67 33.43 -16.05
CA MET A 273 -11.26 32.27 -15.25
C MET A 273 -10.58 31.20 -16.10
N GLU A 274 -11.15 30.87 -17.27
CA GLU A 274 -10.62 29.87 -18.21
C GLU A 274 -9.23 30.24 -18.74
N ALA A 275 -8.91 31.53 -18.80
CA ALA A 275 -7.59 32.02 -19.22
C ALA A 275 -6.50 31.86 -18.13
N VAL A 276 -6.87 31.51 -16.91
CA VAL A 276 -5.89 31.37 -15.83
C VAL A 276 -5.26 29.97 -15.86
N VAL A 277 -3.96 29.90 -16.13
CA VAL A 277 -3.17 28.67 -15.99
C VAL A 277 -2.35 28.78 -14.70
N VAL A 278 -2.64 27.91 -13.74
CA VAL A 278 -1.87 27.78 -12.50
C VAL A 278 -0.75 26.78 -12.68
N LYS A 279 0.35 26.96 -11.95
CA LYS A 279 1.48 26.03 -11.98
C LYS A 279 1.50 25.19 -10.70
N PRO A 280 1.92 23.92 -10.79
CA PRO A 280 2.22 23.15 -9.60
C PRO A 280 3.46 23.76 -8.92
N ALA A 281 3.50 23.74 -7.59
CA ALA A 281 4.74 24.01 -6.87
C ALA A 281 5.76 22.90 -7.19
N LEU A 282 7.04 23.25 -7.10
CA LEU A 282 8.13 22.29 -7.36
C LEU A 282 8.04 21.10 -6.43
N VAL A 283 8.35 19.93 -6.95
CA VAL A 283 8.51 18.70 -6.16
C VAL A 283 9.56 18.89 -5.08
N ALA A 284 9.46 18.13 -4.01
CA ALA A 284 10.43 18.13 -2.92
C ALA A 284 10.74 16.70 -2.48
N ALA A 285 12.01 16.43 -2.22
CA ALA A 285 12.44 15.17 -1.64
C ALA A 285 11.83 14.95 -0.27
N PHE A 286 11.54 13.72 0.05
CA PHE A 286 11.02 13.31 1.35
C PHE A 286 12.09 12.60 2.18
N ARG A 287 12.14 12.95 3.47
CA ARG A 287 12.79 12.19 4.54
C ARG A 287 11.95 12.31 5.79
N HIS A 288 11.79 11.23 6.52
CA HIS A 288 11.14 11.26 7.84
C HIS A 288 11.83 12.26 8.80
N ALA A 289 13.13 12.43 8.67
CA ALA A 289 13.89 13.41 9.46
C ALA A 289 13.63 14.88 9.09
N TYR A 290 12.97 15.16 7.96
CA TYR A 290 12.66 16.52 7.55
C TYR A 290 11.43 17.03 8.29
N ALA A 291 11.55 18.24 8.86
CA ALA A 291 10.42 18.96 9.43
C ALA A 291 9.92 20.00 8.43
N TRP A 292 8.62 20.22 8.39
CA TRP A 292 7.96 21.10 7.45
C TRP A 292 7.29 22.26 8.18
N THR A 293 7.53 23.48 7.71
CA THR A 293 6.91 24.71 8.24
C THR A 293 5.45 24.80 7.80
N PRO A 294 4.61 25.62 8.46
CA PRO A 294 3.25 25.90 7.99
C PRO A 294 3.16 26.38 6.53
N SER A 295 4.21 27.01 6.01
CA SER A 295 4.28 27.45 4.60
C SER A 295 4.72 26.35 3.62
N GLY A 296 4.83 25.10 4.06
CA GLY A 296 5.23 23.97 3.20
C GLY A 296 6.70 23.95 2.80
N LYS A 297 7.56 24.69 3.50
CA LYS A 297 9.02 24.70 3.28
C LYS A 297 9.71 23.79 4.30
N ARG A 298 10.80 23.17 3.89
CA ARG A 298 11.68 22.43 4.80
C ARG A 298 12.24 23.36 5.88
N ALA A 299 12.07 22.99 7.14
CA ALA A 299 12.54 23.77 8.28
C ALA A 299 14.04 23.56 8.51
N ALA A 300 14.83 24.61 8.34
CA ALA A 300 16.28 24.54 8.51
C ALA A 300 16.72 24.25 9.95
N ASP A 301 15.92 24.63 10.94
CA ASP A 301 16.15 24.42 12.37
C ASP A 301 15.57 23.10 12.89
N GLY A 302 14.97 22.30 12.01
CA GLY A 302 14.33 21.04 12.35
C GLY A 302 13.04 21.16 13.16
N LYS A 303 12.48 22.39 13.31
CA LYS A 303 11.20 22.64 13.99
C LYS A 303 10.06 22.70 13.00
N GLY A 304 9.06 21.87 13.18
CA GLY A 304 7.89 21.78 12.31
C GLY A 304 7.32 20.37 12.31
N ASP A 305 6.34 20.14 11.46
CA ASP A 305 5.63 18.87 11.36
C ASP A 305 6.47 17.83 10.63
N ARG A 306 6.50 16.59 11.15
CA ARG A 306 7.15 15.46 10.52
C ARG A 306 6.12 14.42 10.12
N TYR A 307 6.44 13.73 9.06
CA TYR A 307 5.57 12.73 8.46
C TYR A 307 6.32 11.43 8.25
N LEU A 308 5.57 10.34 8.05
CA LEU A 308 6.10 9.02 7.73
C LEU A 308 5.29 8.47 6.56
N LEU A 309 5.86 8.43 5.36
CA LEU A 309 5.14 7.91 4.18
C LEU A 309 4.54 6.54 4.46
N SER A 310 3.40 6.26 3.87
CA SER A 310 2.77 4.96 4.07
C SER A 310 1.89 4.55 2.90
N THR A 311 1.97 3.27 2.54
CA THR A 311 1.06 2.63 1.59
C THR A 311 0.66 1.26 2.10
N MET A 312 -0.40 0.69 1.54
CA MET A 312 -0.73 -0.72 1.66
C MET A 312 -0.49 -1.39 0.30
N LEU A 313 0.20 -2.54 0.25
CA LEU A 313 0.54 -3.18 -1.03
C LEU A 313 -0.68 -3.66 -1.79
N ALA A 314 -1.64 -4.20 -1.08
CA ALA A 314 -2.92 -4.69 -1.60
C ALA A 314 -3.91 -4.88 -0.46
N VAL A 315 -5.18 -5.03 -0.79
CA VAL A 315 -6.24 -5.50 0.11
C VAL A 315 -6.78 -6.80 -0.45
N THR A 316 -6.76 -7.87 0.34
CA THR A 316 -7.15 -9.22 -0.10
C THR A 316 -8.46 -9.71 0.52
N SER A 317 -9.23 -8.81 1.11
CA SER A 317 -10.54 -9.07 1.71
C SER A 317 -11.63 -8.21 1.06
N GLY A 318 -12.87 -8.62 1.20
CA GLY A 318 -14.02 -7.92 0.65
C GLY A 318 -13.95 -7.76 -0.88
N ARG A 319 -14.13 -6.55 -1.39
CA ARG A 319 -13.98 -6.19 -2.80
C ARG A 319 -12.52 -5.89 -3.19
N GLY A 320 -11.58 -6.45 -2.45
CA GLY A 320 -10.16 -6.32 -2.69
C GLY A 320 -9.66 -7.14 -3.88
N ASN A 321 -8.35 -7.27 -3.96
CA ASN A 321 -7.67 -8.06 -4.98
C ASN A 321 -7.47 -9.51 -4.52
N SER A 322 -7.31 -10.45 -5.44
CA SER A 322 -6.72 -11.74 -5.09
C SER A 322 -5.21 -11.59 -4.80
N VAL A 323 -4.61 -12.58 -4.14
CA VAL A 323 -3.15 -12.58 -3.92
C VAL A 323 -2.40 -12.59 -5.25
N ASP A 324 -2.88 -13.32 -6.25
CA ASP A 324 -2.27 -13.36 -7.60
C ASP A 324 -2.36 -12.01 -8.32
N GLU A 325 -3.49 -11.29 -8.18
CA GLU A 325 -3.64 -9.93 -8.71
C GLU A 325 -2.66 -8.96 -8.01
N ALA A 326 -2.52 -9.06 -6.69
CA ALA A 326 -1.61 -8.24 -5.92
C ALA A 326 -0.13 -8.50 -6.33
N ILE A 327 0.28 -9.75 -6.43
CA ILE A 327 1.62 -10.15 -6.90
C ILE A 327 1.86 -9.68 -8.34
N THR A 328 0.86 -9.83 -9.21
CA THR A 328 0.95 -9.37 -10.61
C THR A 328 1.10 -7.85 -10.69
N CYS A 329 0.38 -7.10 -9.85
CA CYS A 329 0.51 -5.65 -9.72
C CYS A 329 1.95 -5.28 -9.33
N LEU A 330 2.52 -5.89 -8.28
CA LEU A 330 3.89 -5.61 -7.83
C LEU A 330 4.93 -5.91 -8.92
N ARG A 331 4.80 -7.03 -9.63
CA ARG A 331 5.69 -7.39 -10.76
C ARG A 331 5.62 -6.39 -11.91
N ARG A 332 4.42 -5.88 -12.22
CA ARG A 332 4.23 -4.83 -13.22
C ARG A 332 4.87 -3.52 -12.78
N SER A 333 4.69 -3.14 -11.52
CA SER A 333 5.27 -1.94 -10.93
C SER A 333 6.80 -1.97 -10.96
N ALA A 334 7.40 -3.07 -10.47
CA ALA A 334 8.85 -3.26 -10.49
C ALA A 334 9.45 -3.26 -11.92
N LYS A 335 8.71 -3.80 -12.90
CA LYS A 335 9.13 -3.76 -14.31
C LYS A 335 9.06 -2.36 -14.92
N ALA A 336 8.10 -1.55 -14.48
CA ALA A 336 7.92 -0.18 -14.99
C ALA A 336 8.90 0.81 -14.37
N ASP A 337 9.49 0.44 -13.25
CA ASP A 337 10.39 1.29 -12.48
C ASP A 337 11.57 1.76 -13.35
N ALA A 338 11.83 3.08 -13.46
CA ALA A 338 12.77 3.77 -14.38
C ALA A 338 12.71 3.35 -15.85
N ALA A 339 11.61 2.78 -16.29
CA ALA A 339 11.46 2.36 -17.68
C ALA A 339 11.05 3.50 -18.62
N SER A 340 10.65 4.66 -18.06
CA SER A 340 10.13 5.82 -18.81
C SER A 340 9.07 5.42 -19.84
N PRO A 341 7.96 4.76 -19.43
CA PRO A 341 6.97 4.25 -20.36
C PRO A 341 6.35 5.38 -21.19
N GLU A 342 6.10 5.12 -22.47
CA GLU A 342 5.38 6.02 -23.36
C GLU A 342 3.87 5.75 -23.26
N GLY A 343 3.06 6.82 -23.26
CA GLY A 343 1.60 6.77 -23.19
C GLY A 343 1.03 8.11 -22.75
N THR A 344 -0.24 8.12 -22.33
CA THR A 344 -1.00 9.35 -22.10
C THR A 344 -1.61 9.37 -20.71
N PHE A 345 -1.56 10.53 -20.02
CA PHE A 345 -2.29 10.80 -18.78
C PHE A 345 -3.69 11.35 -19.13
N TYR A 346 -4.74 10.71 -18.63
CA TYR A 346 -6.12 11.07 -18.92
C TYR A 346 -6.81 11.71 -17.72
N PHE A 347 -7.52 12.81 -17.99
CA PHE A 347 -8.36 13.52 -17.04
C PHE A 347 -9.80 13.44 -17.53
N ALA A 348 -10.62 12.55 -16.93
CA ALA A 348 -12.01 12.38 -17.32
C ALA A 348 -12.89 13.44 -16.66
N ARG A 349 -13.71 14.11 -17.45
CA ARG A 349 -14.55 15.23 -17.06
C ARG A 349 -16.00 14.96 -17.38
N ASN A 350 -16.88 15.13 -16.40
CA ASN A 350 -18.33 14.96 -16.54
C ASN A 350 -19.09 15.98 -15.67
N GLU A 351 -20.42 15.87 -15.62
CA GLU A 351 -21.28 16.79 -14.88
C GLU A 351 -21.52 16.39 -13.40
N ASP A 352 -20.98 15.26 -12.93
CA ASP A 352 -21.06 14.83 -11.54
C ASP A 352 -20.25 15.79 -10.63
N ASP A 353 -20.77 16.08 -9.44
CA ASP A 353 -20.11 16.92 -8.45
C ASP A 353 -18.70 16.39 -8.10
N ARG A 354 -18.49 15.06 -8.20
CA ARG A 354 -17.20 14.41 -7.99
C ARG A 354 -16.15 14.83 -9.02
N SER A 355 -16.58 15.17 -10.23
CA SER A 355 -15.72 15.70 -11.29
C SER A 355 -15.57 17.21 -11.16
N THR A 356 -16.68 17.94 -11.03
CA THR A 356 -16.72 19.42 -11.13
C THR A 356 -15.98 20.11 -9.98
N VAL A 357 -15.78 19.46 -8.82
CA VAL A 357 -15.07 20.05 -7.67
C VAL A 357 -13.57 20.24 -7.92
N ARG A 358 -12.97 19.51 -8.88
CA ARG A 358 -11.53 19.61 -9.15
C ARG A 358 -11.14 19.72 -10.63
N ASP A 359 -12.07 19.52 -11.57
CA ASP A 359 -11.79 19.53 -13.01
C ASP A 359 -11.35 20.91 -13.53
N GLY A 360 -11.60 21.97 -12.80
CA GLY A 360 -11.07 23.30 -13.08
C GLY A 360 -9.54 23.39 -13.09
N LEU A 361 -8.84 22.42 -12.49
CA LEU A 361 -7.37 22.31 -12.53
C LEU A 361 -6.85 21.43 -13.67
N TYR A 362 -7.71 20.68 -14.38
CA TYR A 362 -7.28 19.78 -15.44
C TYR A 362 -6.49 20.46 -16.56
N PRO A 363 -6.90 21.64 -17.09
CA PRO A 363 -6.12 22.34 -18.10
C PRO A 363 -4.71 22.68 -17.64
N SER A 364 -4.57 23.08 -16.38
CA SER A 364 -3.27 23.40 -15.76
C SER A 364 -2.40 22.17 -15.55
N ALA A 365 -2.99 21.04 -15.14
CA ALA A 365 -2.28 19.77 -14.98
C ALA A 365 -1.79 19.23 -16.33
N VAL A 366 -2.63 19.28 -17.37
CA VAL A 366 -2.25 18.93 -18.75
C VAL A 366 -1.12 19.81 -19.25
N SER A 367 -1.21 21.13 -19.03
CA SER A 367 -0.16 22.07 -19.41
C SER A 367 1.18 21.77 -18.70
N ALA A 368 1.14 21.41 -17.41
CA ALA A 368 2.33 21.04 -16.66
C ALA A 368 2.98 19.76 -17.20
N LEU A 369 2.19 18.73 -17.52
CA LEU A 369 2.66 17.49 -18.12
C LEU A 369 3.26 17.72 -19.52
N HIS A 370 2.60 18.50 -20.37
CA HIS A 370 3.14 18.87 -21.69
C HIS A 370 4.47 19.63 -21.59
N ALA A 371 4.61 20.50 -20.57
CA ALA A 371 5.86 21.23 -20.34
C ALA A 371 7.04 20.29 -19.96
N MET A 372 6.73 19.08 -19.46
CA MET A 372 7.70 18.02 -19.16
C MET A 372 7.88 17.03 -20.34
N GLY A 373 7.24 17.28 -21.49
CA GLY A 373 7.30 16.38 -22.64
C GLY A 373 6.37 15.17 -22.57
N MET A 374 5.49 15.11 -21.56
CA MET A 374 4.52 14.02 -21.40
C MET A 374 3.26 14.27 -22.22
N GLN A 375 2.61 13.18 -22.70
CA GLN A 375 1.28 13.27 -23.30
C GLN A 375 0.21 13.30 -22.21
N ALA A 376 -0.74 14.23 -22.35
CA ALA A 376 -1.87 14.37 -21.43
C ALA A 376 -3.10 14.89 -22.14
N GLU A 377 -4.29 14.40 -21.79
CA GLU A 377 -5.55 14.71 -22.47
C GLU A 377 -6.70 14.83 -21.46
N ILE A 378 -7.58 15.82 -21.66
CA ILE A 378 -8.88 15.90 -21.00
C ILE A 378 -9.88 15.19 -21.91
N VAL A 379 -10.60 14.21 -21.37
CA VAL A 379 -11.65 13.47 -22.09
C VAL A 379 -13.01 13.71 -21.44
N GLU A 380 -14.07 13.80 -22.27
CA GLU A 380 -15.43 13.93 -21.76
C GLU A 380 -15.99 12.55 -21.40
N GLY A 381 -16.66 12.43 -20.26
CA GLY A 381 -17.26 11.21 -19.75
C GLY A 381 -16.70 10.77 -18.40
N GLU A 382 -17.10 9.59 -17.96
CA GLU A 382 -16.72 9.05 -16.65
C GLU A 382 -15.31 8.46 -16.62
N LEU A 383 -14.84 7.94 -17.77
CA LEU A 383 -13.51 7.35 -17.94
C LEU A 383 -13.02 7.45 -19.39
N PRO A 384 -11.70 7.33 -19.64
CA PRO A 384 -11.18 7.24 -21.00
C PRO A 384 -11.68 5.96 -21.67
N THR A 385 -12.12 6.07 -22.93
CA THR A 385 -12.68 4.96 -23.72
C THR A 385 -11.86 4.72 -24.97
N ASN A 386 -11.61 3.45 -25.34
CA ASN A 386 -10.78 3.03 -26.48
C ASN A 386 -9.36 3.64 -26.43
N ARG A 387 -8.72 3.63 -25.25
CA ARG A 387 -7.36 4.16 -25.05
C ARG A 387 -6.39 3.03 -24.69
N PRO A 388 -5.47 2.68 -25.60
CA PRO A 388 -4.55 1.54 -25.39
C PRO A 388 -3.33 1.89 -24.52
N ASP A 389 -3.20 3.14 -24.04
CA ASP A 389 -1.96 3.73 -23.59
C ASP A 389 -2.10 4.55 -22.28
N VAL A 390 -2.96 4.13 -21.36
CA VAL A 390 -3.24 4.88 -20.14
C VAL A 390 -2.07 4.78 -19.15
N LEU A 391 -1.31 5.88 -18.96
CA LEU A 391 -0.26 6.04 -17.96
C LEU A 391 -0.76 6.57 -16.62
N GLY A 392 -1.95 7.11 -16.58
CA GLY A 392 -2.62 7.58 -15.39
C GLY A 392 -4.02 8.06 -15.71
N ALA A 393 -4.91 7.93 -14.73
CA ALA A 393 -6.30 8.37 -14.87
C ALA A 393 -6.75 9.13 -13.63
N THR A 394 -7.29 10.34 -13.85
CA THR A 394 -7.98 11.12 -12.82
C THR A 394 -9.46 11.15 -13.16
N LEU A 395 -10.29 10.55 -12.31
CA LEU A 395 -11.72 10.39 -12.51
C LEU A 395 -12.52 11.09 -11.39
N GLY A 396 -13.80 11.31 -11.64
CA GLY A 396 -14.77 11.82 -10.67
C GLY A 396 -16.13 11.20 -10.93
N THR A 397 -16.36 9.96 -10.47
CA THR A 397 -17.61 9.22 -10.70
C THR A 397 -17.92 8.26 -9.54
N ALA A 398 -19.18 7.93 -9.34
CA ALA A 398 -19.57 6.94 -8.32
C ALA A 398 -19.12 5.53 -8.71
N SER A 399 -19.34 5.16 -9.95
CA SER A 399 -18.99 3.83 -10.46
C SER A 399 -18.52 3.89 -11.90
N PHE A 400 -17.70 2.95 -12.30
CA PHE A 400 -17.22 2.80 -13.67
C PHE A 400 -17.03 1.32 -14.03
N ASP A 401 -17.11 1.02 -15.33
CA ASP A 401 -16.80 -0.29 -15.91
C ASP A 401 -15.52 -0.19 -16.75
N TRP A 402 -14.35 -0.44 -16.14
CA TRP A 402 -13.08 -0.35 -16.86
C TRP A 402 -13.00 -1.34 -18.04
N PRO A 403 -13.35 -2.63 -17.89
CA PRO A 403 -13.40 -3.57 -19.03
C PRO A 403 -14.26 -3.09 -20.18
N GLY A 404 -15.45 -2.54 -19.91
CA GLY A 404 -16.34 -2.02 -20.92
C GLY A 404 -15.84 -0.76 -21.64
N SER A 405 -14.77 -0.13 -21.16
CA SER A 405 -14.15 1.04 -21.80
C SER A 405 -13.23 0.69 -22.97
N ASP A 406 -12.81 -0.57 -23.11
CA ASP A 406 -11.77 -1.02 -24.05
C ASP A 406 -10.44 -0.25 -23.90
N SER A 407 -10.14 0.25 -22.69
CA SER A 407 -8.92 0.98 -22.39
C SER A 407 -7.91 0.12 -21.61
N VAL A 408 -6.62 0.33 -21.86
CA VAL A 408 -5.52 -0.45 -21.26
C VAL A 408 -4.69 0.43 -20.34
N ILE A 409 -4.64 0.07 -19.06
CA ILE A 409 -3.71 0.68 -18.09
C ILE A 409 -2.34 0.07 -18.27
N LEU A 410 -1.34 0.94 -18.51
CA LEU A 410 0.04 0.50 -18.72
C LEU A 410 0.75 0.23 -17.37
N PRO A 411 1.75 -0.66 -17.34
CA PRO A 411 2.59 -0.87 -16.17
C PRO A 411 3.18 0.44 -15.65
N GLY A 412 3.14 0.64 -14.33
CA GLY A 412 3.62 1.86 -13.69
C GLY A 412 2.60 2.99 -13.58
N ALA A 413 1.42 2.87 -14.21
CA ALA A 413 0.36 3.86 -14.12
C ALA A 413 -0.16 4.01 -12.68
N ILE A 414 -0.56 5.23 -12.31
CA ILE A 414 -1.30 5.51 -11.08
C ILE A 414 -2.67 6.10 -11.41
N CYS A 415 -3.69 5.71 -10.64
CA CYS A 415 -5.06 6.12 -10.90
C CYS A 415 -5.72 6.67 -9.64
N ASP A 416 -6.64 7.61 -9.84
CA ASP A 416 -7.38 8.25 -8.78
C ASP A 416 -8.82 8.55 -9.21
N ASN A 417 -9.77 8.14 -8.39
CA ASN A 417 -11.19 8.43 -8.58
C ASN A 417 -11.73 9.18 -7.36
N PHE A 418 -12.17 10.41 -7.58
CA PHE A 418 -12.87 11.16 -6.55
C PHE A 418 -14.26 10.55 -6.35
N THR A 419 -14.42 9.76 -5.28
CA THR A 419 -15.68 9.10 -4.93
C THR A 419 -15.80 8.93 -3.41
N ARG A 420 -17.04 8.69 -2.90
CA ARG A 420 -17.30 8.69 -1.46
C ARG A 420 -16.65 7.55 -0.71
N TYR A 421 -16.62 6.35 -1.33
CA TYR A 421 -16.28 5.11 -0.63
C TYR A 421 -15.31 4.23 -1.42
N GLY A 422 -14.44 4.84 -2.23
CA GLY A 422 -13.45 4.09 -3.03
C GLY A 422 -12.49 3.22 -2.21
N GLY A 423 -12.23 3.59 -0.95
CA GLY A 423 -11.44 2.82 0.03
C GLY A 423 -12.26 1.94 0.98
N VAL A 424 -13.60 1.92 0.84
CA VAL A 424 -14.47 1.03 1.62
C VAL A 424 -14.62 -0.29 0.87
N LEU A 425 -13.86 -1.28 1.29
CA LEU A 425 -13.73 -2.56 0.58
C LEU A 425 -14.60 -3.68 1.16
N ALA A 426 -15.60 -3.35 1.98
CA ALA A 426 -16.59 -4.31 2.44
C ALA A 426 -17.40 -4.90 1.26
N GLU A 427 -17.95 -6.10 1.42
CA GLU A 427 -18.62 -6.84 0.34
C GLU A 427 -19.80 -6.10 -0.30
N LYS A 428 -20.49 -5.28 0.48
CA LYS A 428 -21.62 -4.48 0.01
C LYS A 428 -21.17 -3.02 -0.17
N GLY A 429 -20.98 -2.61 -1.39
CA GLY A 429 -20.66 -1.24 -1.77
C GLY A 429 -21.21 -0.93 -3.14
N GLU A 430 -21.79 0.25 -3.28
CA GLU A 430 -22.40 0.69 -4.54
C GLU A 430 -21.38 1.34 -5.48
N GLU A 431 -20.29 1.88 -4.93
CA GLU A 431 -19.26 2.59 -5.69
C GLU A 431 -18.11 1.68 -6.08
N THR A 432 -17.44 1.98 -7.21
CA THR A 432 -16.29 1.18 -7.67
C THR A 432 -15.11 1.34 -6.70
N PRO A 433 -14.55 0.23 -6.20
CA PRO A 433 -13.43 0.28 -5.27
C PRO A 433 -12.11 0.63 -5.96
N LEU A 434 -11.19 1.27 -5.22
CA LEU A 434 -9.85 1.60 -5.72
C LEU A 434 -9.07 0.37 -6.24
N THR A 435 -9.37 -0.81 -5.72
CA THR A 435 -8.72 -2.09 -6.07
C THR A 435 -8.99 -2.54 -7.51
N ASP A 436 -10.02 -2.01 -8.17
CA ASP A 436 -10.26 -2.27 -9.58
C ASP A 436 -9.17 -1.67 -10.46
N PHE A 437 -8.63 -0.50 -10.14
CA PHE A 437 -7.49 0.04 -10.88
C PHE A 437 -6.26 -0.89 -10.82
N LEU A 438 -5.96 -1.48 -9.65
CA LEU A 438 -4.85 -2.41 -9.50
C LEU A 438 -5.10 -3.70 -10.32
N ARG A 439 -6.35 -4.22 -10.28
CA ARG A 439 -6.78 -5.39 -11.06
C ARG A 439 -6.55 -5.16 -12.55
N PHE A 440 -6.86 -3.97 -13.04
CA PHE A 440 -6.74 -3.63 -14.46
C PHE A 440 -5.37 -3.08 -14.86
N GLY A 441 -4.40 -2.99 -13.96
CA GLY A 441 -2.99 -2.78 -14.34
C GLY A 441 -2.27 -1.64 -13.67
N ALA A 442 -2.94 -0.79 -12.87
CA ALA A 442 -2.28 0.30 -12.17
C ALA A 442 -1.26 -0.20 -11.14
N ALA A 443 -0.17 0.54 -10.97
CA ALA A 443 0.83 0.33 -9.92
C ALA A 443 0.31 0.77 -8.55
N GLY A 444 -0.67 1.68 -8.54
CA GLY A 444 -1.34 2.10 -7.32
C GLY A 444 -2.53 3.01 -7.58
N ALA A 445 -3.37 3.12 -6.56
CA ALA A 445 -4.56 3.94 -6.53
C ALA A 445 -4.86 4.40 -5.10
N CYS A 446 -5.82 5.31 -4.95
CA CYS A 446 -6.29 5.74 -3.64
C CYS A 446 -7.82 5.83 -3.57
N GLY A 447 -8.34 5.85 -2.34
CA GLY A 447 -9.77 6.02 -2.08
C GLY A 447 -10.03 6.28 -0.61
N THR A 448 -11.13 6.97 -0.28
CA THR A 448 -11.48 7.30 1.10
C THR A 448 -12.21 6.14 1.80
N VAL A 449 -11.87 5.92 3.07
CA VAL A 449 -12.45 4.84 3.92
C VAL A 449 -13.72 5.26 4.64
N ALA A 450 -14.15 6.50 4.45
CA ALA A 450 -15.39 7.08 4.98
C ALA A 450 -15.87 8.17 4.04
N GLU A 451 -17.11 8.65 4.23
CA GLU A 451 -17.67 9.78 3.48
C GLU A 451 -16.74 11.01 3.59
N PRO A 452 -16.10 11.47 2.51
CA PRO A 452 -15.21 12.62 2.54
C PRO A 452 -15.96 13.94 2.34
N LEU A 453 -17.24 13.89 1.95
CA LEU A 453 -17.97 14.97 1.31
C LEU A 453 -17.26 15.44 0.00
N ALA A 454 -17.77 16.44 -0.66
CA ALA A 454 -17.13 17.01 -1.86
C ALA A 454 -15.98 17.97 -1.47
N VAL A 455 -15.02 17.49 -0.66
CA VAL A 455 -13.87 18.27 -0.14
C VAL A 455 -12.61 17.91 -0.90
N PRO A 456 -12.16 18.74 -1.87
CA PRO A 456 -11.01 18.40 -2.72
C PRO A 456 -9.70 18.21 -1.96
N GLN A 457 -9.51 18.83 -0.80
CA GLN A 457 -8.31 18.69 0.04
C GLN A 457 -8.08 17.26 0.55
N LYS A 458 -9.12 16.43 0.61
CA LYS A 458 -9.05 15.02 1.04
C LYS A 458 -8.63 14.06 -0.08
N PHE A 459 -8.49 14.55 -1.29
CA PHE A 459 -8.08 13.79 -2.46
C PHE A 459 -6.84 14.40 -3.10
N PRO A 460 -6.10 13.62 -3.90
CA PRO A 460 -5.00 14.16 -4.67
C PRO A 460 -5.47 15.27 -5.62
N SER A 461 -4.69 16.33 -5.71
CA SER A 461 -4.89 17.34 -6.73
C SER A 461 -4.59 16.74 -8.11
N PRO A 462 -5.13 17.27 -9.22
CA PRO A 462 -4.82 16.81 -10.58
C PRO A 462 -3.33 16.85 -10.94
N PHE A 463 -2.50 17.56 -10.17
CA PHE A 463 -1.03 17.57 -10.34
C PHE A 463 -0.32 16.30 -9.81
N LEU A 464 -1.05 15.33 -9.25
CA LEU A 464 -0.53 14.01 -8.88
C LEU A 464 0.37 13.41 -9.97
N HIS A 465 -0.13 13.43 -11.21
CA HIS A 465 0.61 12.85 -12.35
C HIS A 465 1.84 13.68 -12.73
N ALA A 466 1.79 15.01 -12.55
CA ALA A 466 2.94 15.88 -12.79
C ALA A 466 4.07 15.62 -11.78
N TYR A 467 3.75 15.43 -10.49
CA TYR A 467 4.74 15.05 -9.49
C TYR A 467 5.35 13.68 -9.76
N TYR A 468 4.53 12.72 -10.17
CA TYR A 468 4.98 11.38 -10.51
C TYR A 468 5.90 11.39 -11.75
N ALA A 469 5.50 12.11 -12.81
CA ALA A 469 6.30 12.32 -14.00
C ALA A 469 7.61 13.11 -13.75
N ALA A 470 7.67 13.92 -12.68
CA ALA A 470 8.89 14.60 -12.25
C ALA A 470 9.90 13.68 -11.53
N GLY A 471 9.64 12.37 -11.47
CA GLY A 471 10.56 11.39 -10.90
C GLY A 471 10.29 11.02 -9.43
N CYS A 472 9.24 11.56 -8.81
CA CYS A 472 8.80 11.08 -7.49
C CYS A 472 8.40 9.60 -7.56
N CYS A 473 8.64 8.84 -6.49
CA CYS A 473 8.01 7.54 -6.35
C CYS A 473 6.51 7.68 -6.05
N LEU A 474 5.76 6.58 -6.19
CA LEU A 474 4.32 6.56 -5.98
C LEU A 474 3.92 7.19 -4.63
N ALA A 475 4.56 6.79 -3.54
CA ALA A 475 4.23 7.33 -2.21
C ALA A 475 4.48 8.84 -2.13
N GLU A 476 5.60 9.34 -2.62
CA GLU A 476 5.90 10.77 -2.63
C GLU A 476 4.89 11.55 -3.48
N ALA A 477 4.53 11.04 -4.66
CA ALA A 477 3.58 11.70 -5.56
C ALA A 477 2.19 11.86 -4.91
N PHE A 478 1.66 10.80 -4.29
CA PHE A 478 0.37 10.88 -3.59
C PHE A 478 0.38 11.88 -2.44
N TYR A 479 1.40 11.85 -1.57
CA TYR A 479 1.42 12.74 -0.41
C TYR A 479 1.80 14.19 -0.75
N GLN A 480 2.50 14.44 -1.85
CA GLN A 480 2.66 15.80 -2.38
C GLN A 480 1.38 16.35 -3.01
N ALA A 481 0.48 15.48 -3.45
CA ALA A 481 -0.74 15.89 -4.12
C ALA A 481 -1.95 16.07 -3.18
N VAL A 482 -1.93 15.61 -1.92
CA VAL A 482 -3.08 15.63 -1.00
C VAL A 482 -2.81 16.49 0.23
N ALA A 483 -3.73 17.44 0.54
CA ALA A 483 -3.57 18.36 1.68
C ALA A 483 -4.05 17.75 3.02
N ALA A 484 -5.09 16.91 3.00
CA ALA A 484 -5.72 16.29 4.18
C ALA A 484 -5.85 14.78 4.02
N PRO A 485 -4.76 14.01 4.16
CA PRO A 485 -4.72 12.58 3.79
C PRO A 485 -5.37 11.64 4.81
N TYR A 486 -5.88 12.11 5.94
CA TYR A 486 -6.29 11.25 7.05
C TYR A 486 -7.35 10.19 6.70
N GLN A 487 -8.24 10.44 5.71
CA GLN A 487 -9.22 9.45 5.23
C GLN A 487 -8.73 8.66 4.00
N LEU A 488 -7.64 9.09 3.37
CA LEU A 488 -7.21 8.55 2.10
C LEU A 488 -6.38 7.28 2.30
N LEU A 489 -6.90 6.13 1.87
CA LEU A 489 -6.17 4.88 1.79
C LEU A 489 -5.39 4.86 0.47
N VAL A 490 -4.07 4.82 0.54
CA VAL A 490 -3.17 4.68 -0.62
C VAL A 490 -2.75 3.22 -0.74
N VAL A 491 -3.06 2.59 -1.88
CA VAL A 491 -2.75 1.18 -2.14
C VAL A 491 -1.89 1.06 -3.39
N GLY A 492 -0.79 0.32 -3.29
CA GLY A 492 0.14 0.06 -4.40
C GLY A 492 1.59 -0.01 -3.95
N ASP A 493 2.48 -0.12 -4.92
CA ASP A 493 3.92 -0.21 -4.73
C ASP A 493 4.54 1.17 -4.45
N PRO A 494 4.94 1.48 -3.21
CA PRO A 494 5.44 2.81 -2.84
C PRO A 494 6.72 3.22 -3.57
N LEU A 495 7.51 2.24 -4.02
CA LEU A 495 8.81 2.45 -4.64
C LEU A 495 8.72 2.63 -6.16
N CYS A 496 7.58 2.35 -6.78
CA CYS A 496 7.41 2.52 -8.23
C CYS A 496 7.65 3.97 -8.63
N ALA A 497 8.64 4.22 -9.49
CA ALA A 497 9.05 5.53 -9.97
C ALA A 497 9.46 5.45 -11.45
N PRO A 498 8.49 5.34 -12.39
CA PRO A 498 8.77 5.05 -13.79
C PRO A 498 9.67 6.08 -14.48
N TRP A 499 9.60 7.34 -14.08
CA TRP A 499 10.35 8.44 -14.69
C TRP A 499 11.52 8.94 -13.83
N ALA A 500 11.92 8.20 -12.81
CA ALA A 500 13.12 8.49 -12.06
C ALA A 500 14.36 8.27 -12.96
N GLU A 501 15.14 9.31 -13.21
CA GLU A 501 16.40 9.22 -13.97
C GLU A 501 17.51 8.71 -13.07
N ARG A 502 17.98 7.52 -13.32
CA ARG A 502 18.81 6.73 -12.43
C ARG A 502 20.28 6.72 -12.78
N PRO A 503 21.17 7.00 -11.80
CA PRO A 503 22.57 6.69 -11.97
C PRO A 503 22.81 5.18 -11.85
N THR A 504 23.65 4.65 -12.73
CA THR A 504 24.23 3.34 -12.53
C THR A 504 25.47 3.48 -11.65
N LEU A 505 25.48 2.82 -10.51
CA LEU A 505 26.59 2.82 -9.55
C LEU A 505 27.30 1.47 -9.55
N SER A 506 28.63 1.51 -9.62
CA SER A 506 29.50 0.35 -9.41
C SER A 506 30.61 0.68 -8.42
N LEU A 507 31.28 -0.34 -7.90
CA LEU A 507 32.41 -0.17 -6.99
C LEU A 507 33.69 -0.74 -7.59
N GLU A 508 34.74 0.05 -7.57
CA GLU A 508 36.09 -0.47 -7.84
C GLU A 508 36.76 -0.89 -6.51
N GLY A 509 37.46 -2.01 -6.54
CA GLY A 509 38.22 -2.54 -5.41
C GLY A 509 37.42 -3.37 -4.39
N LEU A 510 36.14 -3.63 -4.67
CA LEU A 510 35.30 -4.54 -3.85
C LEU A 510 34.44 -5.41 -4.76
N GLU A 511 34.87 -6.66 -4.98
CA GLU A 511 34.17 -7.61 -5.83
C GLU A 511 33.18 -8.49 -5.02
N PRO A 512 32.09 -8.96 -5.65
CA PRO A 512 31.17 -9.91 -5.02
C PRO A 512 31.89 -11.15 -4.49
N GLY A 513 31.67 -11.49 -3.22
CA GLY A 513 32.31 -12.61 -2.57
C GLY A 513 33.72 -12.33 -2.02
N ALA A 514 34.23 -11.10 -2.14
CA ALA A 514 35.52 -10.71 -1.59
C ALA A 514 35.62 -11.00 -0.09
N GLU A 515 36.78 -11.52 0.33
CA GLU A 515 37.11 -11.65 1.75
C GLU A 515 37.70 -10.33 2.24
N ILE A 516 37.09 -9.74 3.27
CA ILE A 516 37.54 -8.47 3.86
C ILE A 516 37.97 -8.65 5.32
N LYS A 517 39.01 -7.87 5.69
CA LYS A 517 39.55 -7.85 7.05
C LYS A 517 40.09 -6.47 7.38
N GLY A 518 39.62 -5.88 8.49
CA GLY A 518 40.04 -4.54 8.92
C GLY A 518 39.45 -3.44 8.03
N ARG A 519 40.21 -2.38 7.83
CA ARG A 519 39.76 -1.21 7.06
C ARG A 519 39.81 -1.48 5.55
N PHE A 520 38.75 -1.13 4.84
CA PHE A 520 38.65 -1.20 3.39
C PHE A 520 38.00 0.07 2.81
N GLU A 521 38.37 0.41 1.58
CA GLU A 521 37.86 1.58 0.85
C GLU A 521 37.00 1.10 -0.31
N MET A 522 36.01 1.90 -0.67
CA MET A 522 35.10 1.69 -1.78
C MET A 522 35.24 2.88 -2.74
N ARG A 523 35.51 2.62 -4.01
CA ARG A 523 35.60 3.66 -5.02
C ARG A 523 34.36 3.63 -5.90
N PRO A 524 33.37 4.53 -5.67
CA PRO A 524 32.19 4.59 -6.48
C PRO A 524 32.51 5.08 -7.89
N VAL A 525 31.95 4.40 -8.87
CA VAL A 525 31.95 4.83 -10.28
C VAL A 525 30.51 4.98 -10.70
N ILE A 526 30.12 6.21 -11.07
CA ILE A 526 28.76 6.56 -11.47
C ILE A 526 28.74 6.78 -12.97
N THR A 527 27.75 6.21 -13.64
CA THR A 527 27.49 6.41 -15.08
C THR A 527 26.01 6.74 -15.31
N GLY A 528 25.71 7.33 -16.49
CA GLY A 528 24.32 7.60 -16.89
C GLY A 528 23.77 8.96 -16.40
N LEU A 529 24.59 9.83 -15.83
CA LEU A 529 24.13 11.12 -15.26
C LEU A 529 24.37 12.34 -16.14
N GLY A 530 25.05 12.21 -17.27
CA GLY A 530 25.57 13.38 -18.01
C GLY A 530 26.57 14.16 -17.14
N GLU A 531 26.29 15.43 -16.87
CA GLU A 531 27.14 16.29 -16.03
C GLU A 531 26.77 16.30 -14.54
N ARG A 532 25.73 15.51 -14.11
CA ARG A 532 25.28 15.47 -12.70
C ARG A 532 26.25 14.65 -11.85
N GLU A 533 26.40 15.05 -10.59
CA GLU A 533 27.25 14.36 -9.61
C GLU A 533 26.40 13.92 -8.41
N ALA A 534 26.91 12.98 -7.61
CA ALA A 534 26.31 12.65 -6.33
C ALA A 534 26.54 13.79 -5.34
N ALA A 535 25.50 14.22 -4.63
CA ALA A 535 25.62 15.14 -3.50
C ALA A 535 26.36 14.48 -2.31
N TYR A 536 26.04 13.22 -2.06
CA TYR A 536 26.65 12.40 -1.01
C TYR A 536 26.40 10.91 -1.27
N TYR A 537 27.12 10.08 -0.50
CA TYR A 537 26.94 8.61 -0.49
C TYR A 537 26.46 8.14 0.88
N GLU A 538 25.54 7.19 0.91
CA GLU A 538 25.11 6.48 2.12
C GLU A 538 25.64 5.05 2.10
N LEU A 539 26.34 4.66 3.15
CA LEU A 539 26.85 3.30 3.32
C LEU A 539 25.90 2.49 4.22
N TYR A 540 25.47 1.37 3.72
CA TYR A 540 24.68 0.38 4.47
C TYR A 540 25.46 -0.93 4.60
N ILE A 541 25.38 -1.55 5.76
CA ILE A 541 25.90 -2.90 6.01
C ILE A 541 24.76 -3.73 6.59
N ASP A 542 24.41 -4.83 5.94
CA ASP A 542 23.24 -5.68 6.26
C ASP A 542 21.95 -4.87 6.38
N GLY A 543 21.76 -3.89 5.51
CA GLY A 543 20.60 -3.00 5.46
C GLY A 543 20.57 -1.89 6.50
N ALA A 544 21.53 -1.80 7.41
CA ALA A 544 21.62 -0.72 8.39
C ALA A 544 22.61 0.36 7.93
N ARG A 545 22.15 1.63 7.89
CA ARG A 545 23.01 2.78 7.54
C ARG A 545 24.11 2.97 8.57
N ARG A 546 25.35 2.99 8.11
CA ARG A 546 26.55 3.10 8.96
C ARG A 546 27.22 4.46 8.87
N ALA A 547 27.20 5.07 7.69
CA ALA A 547 27.84 6.35 7.47
C ALA A 547 27.24 7.09 6.28
N ILE A 548 27.48 8.40 6.24
CA ILE A 548 27.19 9.28 5.11
C ILE A 548 28.52 9.95 4.72
N PHE A 549 28.86 9.95 3.44
CA PHE A 549 30.10 10.53 2.92
C PHE A 549 29.74 11.65 1.92
N PRO A 550 30.17 12.90 2.16
CA PRO A 550 30.01 13.98 1.19
C PRO A 550 30.65 13.65 -0.17
N SER A 551 30.19 14.28 -1.22
CA SER A 551 30.84 14.20 -2.54
C SER A 551 32.34 14.51 -2.44
N GLY A 552 33.14 13.78 -3.20
CA GLY A 552 34.61 13.90 -3.18
C GLY A 552 35.32 13.18 -2.04
N GLN A 553 34.61 12.64 -1.04
CA GLN A 553 35.18 11.78 -0.03
C GLN A 553 35.08 10.32 -0.46
N THR A 554 36.19 9.56 -0.40
CA THR A 554 36.17 8.12 -0.66
C THR A 554 35.48 7.40 0.49
N PRO A 555 34.35 6.69 0.25
CA PRO A 555 33.71 5.87 1.26
C PRO A 555 34.63 4.76 1.78
N ALA A 556 34.65 4.58 3.11
CA ALA A 556 35.47 3.57 3.77
C ALA A 556 34.74 2.99 4.97
N ALA A 557 35.04 1.73 5.31
CA ALA A 557 34.54 1.07 6.51
C ALA A 557 35.61 0.20 7.17
N ASP A 558 35.35 -0.22 8.42
CA ASP A 558 36.20 -1.13 9.19
C ASP A 558 35.41 -2.38 9.55
N SER A 559 35.80 -3.51 8.96
CA SER A 559 35.17 -4.81 9.24
C SER A 559 35.49 -5.36 10.63
N SER A 560 36.44 -4.80 11.36
CA SER A 560 36.82 -5.31 12.68
C SER A 560 35.69 -5.32 13.72
N GLN A 561 34.65 -4.47 13.47
CA GLN A 561 33.43 -4.38 14.28
C GLN A 561 32.31 -5.31 13.83
N LEU A 562 32.52 -6.02 12.73
CA LEU A 562 31.52 -6.93 12.15
C LEU A 562 31.80 -8.37 12.64
N ALA A 563 30.75 -9.17 12.68
CA ALA A 563 30.87 -10.60 12.89
C ALA A 563 31.66 -11.26 11.74
N ASP A 564 32.29 -12.39 11.96
CA ASP A 564 32.83 -13.19 10.86
C ASP A 564 31.67 -13.75 10.01
N GLY A 565 31.88 -13.96 8.71
CA GLY A 565 30.95 -14.60 7.80
C GLY A 565 30.38 -13.69 6.73
N PHE A 566 29.15 -13.98 6.32
CA PHE A 566 28.51 -13.35 5.15
C PHE A 566 27.83 -12.04 5.52
N HIS A 567 28.15 -10.98 4.78
CA HIS A 567 27.58 -9.65 4.91
C HIS A 567 27.24 -9.10 3.55
N GLU A 568 26.30 -8.15 3.51
CA GLU A 568 26.01 -7.34 2.32
C GLU A 568 26.44 -5.89 2.59
N ILE A 569 27.23 -5.34 1.69
CA ILE A 569 27.58 -3.93 1.66
C ILE A 569 26.77 -3.28 0.55
N ALA A 570 26.01 -2.25 0.87
CA ALA A 570 25.33 -1.43 -0.12
C ALA A 570 25.85 0.01 -0.01
N LEU A 571 26.21 0.58 -1.16
CA LEU A 571 26.52 2.01 -1.29
C LEU A 571 25.43 2.64 -2.16
N VAL A 572 24.84 3.73 -1.64
CA VAL A 572 23.80 4.50 -2.30
C VAL A 572 24.36 5.88 -2.66
N ALA A 573 24.34 6.24 -3.93
CA ALA A 573 24.60 7.60 -4.38
C ALA A 573 23.29 8.39 -4.37
N VAL A 574 23.28 9.55 -3.75
CA VAL A 574 22.13 10.47 -3.70
C VAL A 574 22.47 11.70 -4.51
N LEU A 575 21.62 12.04 -5.50
CA LEU A 575 21.85 13.16 -6.41
C LEU A 575 21.38 14.49 -5.79
N ASP A 576 21.97 15.58 -6.28
CA ASP A 576 21.55 16.95 -5.98
C ASP A 576 20.42 17.38 -6.93
N ASP A 577 19.28 16.71 -6.83
CA ASP A 577 18.07 17.06 -7.55
C ASP A 577 16.86 17.22 -6.60
N ALA A 578 15.75 17.71 -7.13
CA ALA A 578 14.58 18.07 -6.31
C ALA A 578 13.95 16.89 -5.56
N VAL A 579 14.13 15.65 -6.03
CA VAL A 579 13.59 14.43 -5.43
C VAL A 579 14.68 13.60 -4.73
N GLU A 580 15.93 14.05 -4.71
CA GLU A 580 17.09 13.32 -4.19
C GLU A 580 17.16 11.91 -4.79
N THR A 581 17.17 11.84 -6.13
CA THR A 581 17.20 10.57 -6.88
C THR A 581 18.36 9.70 -6.42
N ARG A 582 18.14 8.39 -6.33
CA ARG A 582 19.09 7.43 -5.79
C ARG A 582 19.51 6.37 -6.79
N GLY A 583 20.79 6.03 -6.77
CA GLY A 583 21.33 4.83 -7.40
C GLY A 583 22.17 4.06 -6.40
N TRP A 584 22.20 2.74 -6.50
CA TRP A 584 22.93 1.92 -5.54
C TRP A 584 23.65 0.76 -6.19
N VAL A 585 24.61 0.24 -5.44
CA VAL A 585 25.28 -1.02 -5.70
C VAL A 585 25.27 -1.86 -4.44
N ARG A 586 25.04 -3.17 -4.57
CA ARG A 586 25.10 -4.15 -3.49
C ARG A 586 26.17 -5.16 -3.78
N VAL A 587 27.04 -5.39 -2.80
CA VAL A 587 28.16 -6.32 -2.91
C VAL A 587 28.12 -7.28 -1.71
N PRO A 588 27.82 -8.57 -1.94
CA PRO A 588 27.98 -9.59 -0.92
C PRO A 588 29.48 -9.79 -0.65
N VAL A 589 29.86 -9.82 0.62
CA VAL A 589 31.25 -9.99 1.05
C VAL A 589 31.34 -11.02 2.16
N ARG A 590 32.56 -11.49 2.43
CA ARG A 590 32.85 -12.35 3.57
C ARG A 590 33.83 -11.69 4.53
N VAL A 591 33.39 -11.41 5.74
CA VAL A 591 34.25 -10.89 6.80
C VAL A 591 35.01 -12.04 7.44
N ASN A 592 36.34 -11.90 7.59
CA ASN A 592 37.20 -12.90 8.15
C ASN A 592 38.18 -12.27 9.14
N ASN A 593 37.69 -11.83 10.30
CA ASN A 593 38.51 -11.19 11.36
C ASN A 593 39.18 -12.24 12.24
N LYS A 594 38.46 -13.31 12.57
CA LYS A 594 38.86 -14.34 13.54
C LYS A 594 39.00 -15.74 12.94
N GLY A 595 38.82 -15.91 11.64
CA GLY A 595 38.96 -17.21 10.92
C GLY A 595 37.80 -18.17 11.16
N ARG A 596 36.60 -17.67 11.54
CA ARG A 596 35.45 -18.50 11.88
C ARG A 596 34.44 -18.55 10.75
N SER A 597 33.69 -19.65 10.65
CA SER A 597 32.66 -19.82 9.60
C SER A 597 31.54 -20.75 10.05
N VAL A 598 30.40 -20.62 9.38
CA VAL A 598 29.28 -21.57 9.47
C VAL A 598 29.21 -22.34 8.16
N THR A 599 29.16 -23.66 8.26
CA THR A 599 28.93 -24.57 7.14
C THR A 599 27.48 -24.99 7.16
N VAL A 600 26.81 -24.84 6.04
CA VAL A 600 25.40 -25.24 5.83
C VAL A 600 25.33 -26.31 4.75
N ARG A 601 24.56 -27.35 5.02
CA ARG A 601 24.19 -28.39 4.04
C ARG A 601 22.68 -28.49 4.06
N GLU A 602 22.08 -28.09 2.97
CA GLU A 602 20.65 -28.18 2.73
C GLU A 602 20.32 -29.35 1.78
N THR A 603 19.09 -29.82 1.84
CA THR A 603 18.55 -30.67 0.76
C THR A 603 18.21 -29.69 -0.37
N LYS A 604 19.05 -29.62 -1.43
CA LYS A 604 18.85 -28.73 -2.57
C LYS A 604 17.52 -29.02 -3.25
N ARG A 605 16.52 -28.20 -2.99
CA ARG A 605 15.30 -28.09 -3.80
C ARG A 605 15.13 -26.61 -4.17
N ALA A 606 14.99 -26.31 -5.46
CA ALA A 606 14.75 -24.95 -5.92
C ALA A 606 13.36 -24.45 -5.44
N ALA A 607 12.38 -25.36 -5.34
CA ALA A 607 11.05 -25.09 -4.83
C ALA A 607 10.64 -26.15 -3.79
N VAL A 608 10.00 -25.74 -2.70
CA VAL A 608 9.54 -26.60 -1.60
C VAL A 608 8.10 -26.24 -1.25
N ALA A 609 7.21 -27.23 -1.18
CA ALA A 609 5.83 -26.98 -0.78
C ALA A 609 5.76 -26.58 0.72
N TRP A 610 4.86 -25.66 1.07
CA TRP A 610 4.82 -25.17 2.46
C TRP A 610 4.42 -26.21 3.50
N ASP A 611 3.80 -27.33 3.09
CA ASP A 611 3.44 -28.48 3.93
C ASP A 611 4.58 -29.53 4.00
N GLU A 612 5.64 -29.38 3.19
CA GLU A 612 6.85 -30.17 3.30
C GLU A 612 7.85 -29.50 4.22
N PRO A 613 8.39 -30.19 5.25
CA PRO A 613 9.40 -29.62 6.14
C PRO A 613 10.74 -29.44 5.41
N LEU A 614 11.38 -28.29 5.61
CA LEU A 614 12.74 -28.06 5.17
C LEU A 614 13.75 -28.51 6.23
N VAL A 615 14.54 -29.54 5.90
CA VAL A 615 15.61 -30.02 6.80
C VAL A 615 16.91 -29.28 6.49
N VAL A 616 17.40 -28.51 7.47
CA VAL A 616 18.68 -27.79 7.40
C VAL A 616 19.69 -28.42 8.34
N ARG A 617 20.86 -28.78 7.80
CA ARG A 617 22.03 -29.22 8.60
C ARG A 617 23.08 -28.13 8.59
N ALA A 618 23.54 -27.75 9.77
CA ALA A 618 24.58 -26.73 9.89
C ALA A 618 25.61 -27.11 10.97
N SER A 619 26.82 -26.55 10.80
CA SER A 619 27.90 -26.70 11.76
C SER A 619 28.75 -25.44 11.86
N ALA A 620 29.13 -25.08 13.08
CA ALA A 620 30.01 -23.97 13.43
C ALA A 620 30.80 -24.33 14.68
N PRO A 621 32.11 -24.66 14.57
CA PRO A 621 32.92 -25.05 15.69
C PRO A 621 32.92 -24.03 16.82
N GLY A 622 32.70 -24.46 18.06
CA GLY A 622 32.63 -23.63 19.25
C GLY A 622 31.30 -22.93 19.48
N ALA A 623 30.30 -23.09 18.59
CA ALA A 623 29.01 -22.46 18.76
C ALA A 623 28.20 -23.07 19.93
N LYS A 624 27.46 -22.25 20.64
CA LYS A 624 26.45 -22.65 21.65
C LYS A 624 25.14 -23.05 21.01
N GLY A 625 24.89 -22.57 19.80
CA GLY A 625 23.75 -22.89 18.98
C GLY A 625 23.79 -22.19 17.64
N ILE A 626 22.98 -22.67 16.69
CA ILE A 626 22.85 -22.08 15.37
C ILE A 626 21.37 -21.73 15.16
N LEU A 627 21.10 -20.46 14.87
CA LEU A 627 19.77 -19.92 14.60
C LEU A 627 19.49 -19.96 13.09
N LEU A 628 18.29 -20.30 12.72
CA LEU A 628 17.78 -20.28 11.36
C LEU A 628 16.68 -19.22 11.28
N LEU A 629 16.89 -18.16 10.50
CA LEU A 629 16.04 -16.98 10.53
C LEU A 629 15.50 -16.63 9.14
N HIS A 630 14.22 -16.27 9.09
CA HIS A 630 13.62 -15.58 7.95
C HIS A 630 13.22 -14.16 8.38
N ASN A 631 13.73 -13.15 7.68
CA ASN A 631 13.46 -11.73 7.99
C ASN A 631 13.63 -11.40 9.50
N ARG A 632 14.72 -11.85 10.13
CA ARG A 632 15.03 -11.71 11.55
C ARG A 632 14.12 -12.50 12.52
N ARG A 633 13.15 -13.24 12.02
CA ARG A 633 12.31 -14.15 12.83
C ARG A 633 12.96 -15.52 12.89
N ILE A 634 13.15 -16.06 14.10
CA ILE A 634 13.71 -17.39 14.31
C ILE A 634 12.66 -18.43 13.90
N LEU A 635 13.01 -19.27 12.93
CA LEU A 635 12.20 -20.40 12.46
C LEU A 635 12.63 -21.71 13.15
N GLY A 636 13.89 -21.83 13.49
CA GLY A 636 14.45 -23.00 14.12
C GLY A 636 15.79 -22.73 14.80
N THR A 637 16.20 -23.64 15.69
CA THR A 637 17.47 -23.58 16.39
C THR A 637 18.12 -24.96 16.40
N ILE A 638 19.41 -25.02 16.08
CA ILE A 638 20.24 -26.22 16.22
C ILE A 638 21.06 -26.02 17.50
N PRO A 639 20.87 -26.85 18.55
CA PRO A 639 21.65 -26.76 19.77
C PRO A 639 23.12 -27.15 19.53
N GLY A 640 24.07 -26.42 20.16
CA GLY A 640 25.51 -26.72 20.12
C GLY A 640 26.15 -26.40 18.76
N GLU A 641 27.29 -27.05 18.50
CA GLU A 641 28.20 -26.78 17.38
C GLU A 641 27.72 -27.32 16.04
N ALA A 642 26.89 -28.36 16.03
CA ALA A 642 26.43 -29.02 14.81
C ALA A 642 25.16 -29.82 15.06
N GLY A 643 24.33 -29.93 14.01
CA GLY A 643 23.10 -30.69 14.05
C GLY A 643 22.19 -30.41 12.86
N MET A 644 20.90 -30.71 13.05
CA MET A 644 19.87 -30.40 12.07
C MET A 644 18.63 -29.82 12.74
N ALA A 645 17.89 -29.02 12.00
CA ALA A 645 16.56 -28.55 12.36
C ALA A 645 15.60 -28.73 11.18
N GLU A 646 14.37 -29.03 11.50
CA GLU A 646 13.24 -29.11 10.59
C GLU A 646 12.44 -27.81 10.71
N LEU A 647 12.18 -27.15 9.59
CA LEU A 647 11.50 -25.85 9.52
C LEU A 647 10.12 -26.01 8.90
N ASP A 648 9.10 -25.46 9.57
CA ASP A 648 7.75 -25.30 9.02
C ASP A 648 7.71 -24.08 8.09
N LEU A 649 7.57 -24.33 6.78
CA LEU A 649 7.55 -23.28 5.77
C LEU A 649 6.22 -22.50 5.72
N ARG A 650 5.15 -22.96 6.39
CA ARG A 650 3.93 -22.14 6.58
C ARG A 650 4.25 -20.85 7.33
N ALA A 651 5.23 -20.88 8.23
CA ALA A 651 5.71 -19.71 8.93
C ALA A 651 6.39 -18.70 7.99
N VAL A 652 7.06 -19.15 6.93
CA VAL A 652 7.71 -18.31 5.91
C VAL A 652 6.69 -17.65 5.01
N GLY A 653 5.70 -18.41 4.54
CA GLY A 653 4.73 -17.99 3.51
C GLY A 653 5.21 -18.31 2.10
N GLN A 654 4.31 -18.23 1.13
CA GLN A 654 4.57 -18.49 -0.28
C GLN A 654 5.51 -17.43 -0.89
N GLY A 655 6.30 -17.82 -1.87
CA GLY A 655 7.17 -16.95 -2.68
C GLY A 655 8.67 -17.16 -2.42
N LEU A 656 9.49 -16.30 -2.99
CA LEU A 656 10.93 -16.31 -2.78
C LEU A 656 11.27 -15.93 -1.32
N ALA A 657 12.13 -16.70 -0.70
CA ALA A 657 12.50 -16.51 0.69
C ALA A 657 13.96 -16.85 0.93
N GLY A 658 14.62 -16.05 1.77
CA GLY A 658 15.97 -16.32 2.26
C GLY A 658 15.95 -16.77 3.74
N ILE A 659 16.56 -17.91 4.04
CA ILE A 659 16.75 -18.37 5.41
C ILE A 659 18.21 -18.18 5.80
N ARG A 660 18.47 -17.20 6.64
CA ARG A 660 19.82 -16.87 7.11
C ARG A 660 20.20 -17.75 8.30
N THR A 661 21.44 -18.22 8.30
CA THR A 661 22.02 -18.96 9.43
C THR A 661 22.92 -18.04 10.26
N ILE A 662 22.77 -18.10 11.59
CA ILE A 662 23.63 -17.34 12.52
C ILE A 662 24.08 -18.28 13.65
N ALA A 663 25.40 -18.54 13.74
CA ALA A 663 25.95 -19.26 14.86
C ALA A 663 26.17 -18.26 16.04
N VAL A 664 25.80 -18.69 17.23
CA VAL A 664 25.90 -17.94 18.49
C VAL A 664 27.03 -18.55 19.29
N MET A 665 28.04 -17.74 19.63
CA MET A 665 29.26 -18.19 20.30
C MET A 665 29.22 -18.05 21.83
N ASP A 666 28.32 -17.16 22.29
CA ASP A 666 28.17 -16.88 23.73
C ASP A 666 26.72 -16.95 24.18
N GLU A 667 26.46 -17.06 25.48
CA GLU A 667 25.09 -17.13 26.03
C GLU A 667 24.30 -15.85 25.85
N ASN A 668 24.97 -14.70 25.76
CA ASN A 668 24.35 -13.39 25.59
C ASN A 668 24.05 -13.03 24.11
N ARG A 669 24.44 -13.89 23.17
CA ARG A 669 24.32 -13.69 21.73
C ARG A 669 25.02 -12.41 21.21
N THR A 670 26.12 -12.02 21.89
CA THR A 670 26.88 -10.83 21.50
C THR A 670 27.99 -11.15 20.52
N ASP A 671 28.56 -12.37 20.59
CA ASP A 671 29.52 -12.89 19.60
C ASP A 671 28.83 -13.88 18.70
N THR A 672 28.81 -13.57 17.40
CA THR A 672 28.10 -14.36 16.41
C THR A 672 28.94 -14.58 15.13
N ILE A 673 28.55 -15.56 14.33
CA ILE A 673 29.08 -15.79 12.98
C ILE A 673 27.90 -15.84 12.01
N PHE A 674 27.99 -15.07 10.95
CA PHE A 674 26.93 -15.02 9.93
C PHE A 674 27.20 -16.06 8.84
N GLY A 675 26.38 -17.11 8.81
CA GLY A 675 26.42 -18.12 7.78
C GLY A 675 25.77 -17.67 6.47
N PRO A 676 25.84 -18.54 5.44
CA PRO A 676 25.18 -18.28 4.17
C PRO A 676 23.67 -18.23 4.34
N THR A 677 22.99 -17.49 3.45
CA THR A 677 21.55 -17.53 3.29
C THR A 677 21.16 -18.67 2.36
N ILE A 678 20.15 -19.45 2.75
CA ILE A 678 19.55 -20.49 1.93
C ILE A 678 18.42 -19.81 1.16
N GLU A 679 18.58 -19.66 -0.14
CA GLU A 679 17.57 -19.13 -1.03
C GLU A 679 16.66 -20.27 -1.53
N LEU A 680 15.34 -20.11 -1.36
CA LEU A 680 14.34 -21.08 -1.81
C LEU A 680 13.07 -20.38 -2.27
N GLU A 681 12.29 -21.08 -3.08
CA GLU A 681 10.93 -20.69 -3.42
C GLU A 681 9.95 -21.58 -2.63
N VAL A 682 9.11 -20.97 -1.81
CA VAL A 682 8.03 -21.68 -1.14
C VAL A 682 6.80 -21.69 -2.04
N VAL A 683 6.34 -22.87 -2.41
CA VAL A 683 5.23 -23.08 -3.33
C VAL A 683 4.01 -23.71 -2.62
N PRO A 684 2.81 -23.59 -3.19
CA PRO A 684 1.66 -24.35 -2.70
C PRO A 684 1.87 -25.86 -2.87
N PRO A 685 1.26 -26.68 -2.01
CA PRO A 685 1.16 -28.13 -2.26
C PRO A 685 0.31 -28.41 -3.51
N PRO A 686 0.31 -29.65 -4.03
CA PRO A 686 -0.59 -30.04 -5.09
C PRO A 686 -2.05 -29.71 -4.74
N LEU A 687 -2.83 -29.33 -5.76
CA LEU A 687 -4.23 -28.98 -5.57
C LEU A 687 -5.04 -30.19 -5.10
N SER A 688 -5.83 -30.03 -4.04
CA SER A 688 -6.84 -31.04 -3.67
C SER A 688 -7.88 -31.14 -4.77
N PRO A 689 -8.20 -32.35 -5.25
CA PRO A 689 -9.15 -32.54 -6.34
C PRO A 689 -10.57 -32.18 -5.90
N ALA A 690 -11.34 -31.59 -6.81
CA ALA A 690 -12.76 -31.36 -6.59
C ALA A 690 -13.56 -32.67 -6.52
N ILE A 691 -14.72 -32.63 -5.90
CA ILE A 691 -15.67 -33.75 -5.85
C ILE A 691 -16.13 -34.05 -7.29
N GLU A 692 -16.02 -35.33 -7.69
CA GLU A 692 -16.50 -35.81 -8.99
C GLU A 692 -18.01 -35.72 -9.09
N ALA A 693 -18.49 -35.14 -10.20
CA ALA A 693 -19.88 -35.07 -10.66
C ALA A 693 -20.99 -34.99 -9.55
N MET A 694 -21.45 -33.82 -9.24
CA MET A 694 -22.56 -33.58 -8.33
C MET A 694 -23.69 -32.88 -9.09
N ASP A 695 -24.96 -33.31 -8.76
CA ASP A 695 -26.13 -32.56 -9.23
C ASP A 695 -26.25 -31.22 -8.47
N THR A 696 -25.92 -30.16 -9.12
CA THR A 696 -25.93 -28.80 -8.52
C THR A 696 -27.35 -28.22 -8.43
N GLU A 697 -28.34 -28.77 -9.15
CA GLU A 697 -29.75 -28.31 -9.07
C GLU A 697 -30.41 -28.69 -7.71
N ALA A 698 -29.87 -29.71 -7.00
CA ALA A 698 -30.35 -30.15 -5.68
C ALA A 698 -29.68 -29.39 -4.51
N LEU A 699 -28.82 -28.38 -4.78
CA LEU A 699 -28.09 -27.66 -3.73
C LEU A 699 -28.86 -26.44 -3.23
N ALA A 700 -28.92 -26.29 -1.90
CA ALA A 700 -29.35 -25.04 -1.26
C ALA A 700 -28.16 -24.29 -0.65
N PRO A 701 -28.17 -22.95 -0.62
CA PRO A 701 -27.08 -22.16 -0.08
C PRO A 701 -27.06 -22.13 1.45
N VAL A 702 -26.90 -23.30 2.07
CA VAL A 702 -26.92 -23.51 3.52
C VAL A 702 -25.84 -24.50 3.95
N LEU A 703 -25.43 -24.42 5.22
CA LEU A 703 -24.66 -25.44 5.93
C LEU A 703 -25.58 -26.20 6.86
N ILE A 704 -25.26 -27.44 7.16
CA ILE A 704 -26.01 -28.27 8.10
C ILE A 704 -25.23 -28.38 9.41
N LEU A 705 -25.87 -27.93 10.48
CA LEU A 705 -25.40 -28.11 11.85
C LEU A 705 -26.07 -29.29 12.49
N THR A 706 -25.28 -30.27 12.90
CA THR A 706 -25.73 -31.45 13.67
C THR A 706 -25.19 -31.36 15.08
N MET A 707 -26.00 -31.61 16.06
CA MET A 707 -25.66 -31.63 17.49
C MET A 707 -25.73 -33.07 18.02
N GLU A 708 -26.11 -33.28 19.26
CA GLU A 708 -26.19 -34.60 19.91
C GLU A 708 -27.17 -35.59 19.21
N GLU A 709 -26.90 -36.87 19.34
CA GLU A 709 -27.77 -37.91 18.77
C GLU A 709 -29.26 -37.74 19.18
N GLY A 710 -30.13 -37.64 18.18
CA GLY A 710 -31.58 -37.48 18.34
C GLY A 710 -32.10 -36.05 18.19
N GLU A 711 -31.25 -35.06 18.09
CA GLU A 711 -31.69 -33.72 17.75
C GLU A 711 -31.79 -33.52 16.22
N PRO A 712 -32.80 -32.82 15.72
CA PRO A 712 -32.91 -32.56 14.29
C PRO A 712 -31.78 -31.63 13.82
N PRO A 713 -31.21 -31.84 12.62
CA PRO A 713 -30.22 -30.96 12.06
C PRO A 713 -30.77 -29.55 11.81
N VAL A 714 -29.94 -28.53 12.03
CA VAL A 714 -30.28 -27.12 11.86
C VAL A 714 -29.57 -26.54 10.62
N THR A 715 -30.32 -25.86 9.78
CA THR A 715 -29.77 -25.18 8.62
C THR A 715 -29.16 -23.85 9.01
N ILE A 716 -27.91 -23.60 8.60
CA ILE A 716 -27.17 -22.34 8.84
C ILE A 716 -26.93 -21.67 7.49
N ALA A 717 -27.54 -20.50 7.28
CA ALA A 717 -27.39 -19.72 6.06
C ALA A 717 -26.18 -18.75 6.09
N GLU A 718 -25.72 -18.40 7.28
CA GLU A 718 -24.65 -17.42 7.45
C GLU A 718 -23.71 -17.81 8.60
N THR A 719 -22.40 -17.84 8.35
CA THR A 719 -21.38 -18.16 9.36
C THR A 719 -20.49 -16.98 9.73
N TRP A 720 -20.66 -15.85 9.09
CA TRP A 720 -19.81 -14.68 9.29
C TRP A 720 -20.28 -13.75 10.43
N ALA A 721 -21.53 -13.88 10.89
CA ALA A 721 -22.14 -12.99 11.88
C ALA A 721 -21.81 -13.33 13.34
N GLY A 722 -21.13 -14.42 13.65
CA GLY A 722 -20.60 -14.76 14.97
C GLY A 722 -21.57 -15.39 15.97
N ASP A 723 -22.83 -14.96 16.07
CA ASP A 723 -23.84 -15.41 17.05
C ASP A 723 -24.73 -16.56 16.58
N TRP A 724 -24.52 -17.08 15.37
CA TRP A 724 -25.31 -18.15 14.77
C TRP A 724 -25.28 -19.43 15.58
N LEU A 725 -24.18 -19.77 16.26
CA LEU A 725 -24.06 -20.94 17.12
C LEU A 725 -24.96 -20.84 18.35
N GLY A 726 -25.03 -19.68 19.01
CA GLY A 726 -25.93 -19.45 20.13
C GLY A 726 -27.41 -19.54 19.72
N LYS A 727 -27.73 -18.90 18.58
CA LYS A 727 -29.08 -18.91 18.01
C LYS A 727 -29.57 -20.29 17.56
N SER A 728 -28.65 -21.18 17.17
CA SER A 728 -28.98 -22.56 16.76
C SER A 728 -29.19 -23.51 17.90
N GLY A 729 -28.96 -23.11 19.15
CA GLY A 729 -29.09 -23.97 20.32
C GLY A 729 -27.90 -24.87 20.60
N ALA A 730 -26.76 -24.62 19.99
CA ALA A 730 -25.51 -25.38 20.14
C ALA A 730 -24.72 -25.04 21.41
N ALA A 731 -25.14 -24.01 22.18
CA ALA A 731 -24.44 -23.60 23.40
C ALA A 731 -24.29 -24.78 24.40
N GLY A 732 -23.02 -25.03 24.80
CA GLY A 732 -22.69 -26.13 25.71
C GLY A 732 -22.67 -27.53 25.09
N LYS A 733 -22.91 -27.66 23.78
CA LYS A 733 -22.99 -28.95 23.09
C LYS A 733 -21.83 -29.20 22.14
N ALA A 734 -21.54 -30.47 21.88
CA ALA A 734 -20.73 -30.89 20.75
C ALA A 734 -21.53 -30.70 19.45
N PHE A 735 -20.84 -30.27 18.39
CA PHE A 735 -21.47 -30.04 17.10
C PHE A 735 -20.57 -30.44 15.93
N SER A 736 -21.20 -30.74 14.79
CA SER A 736 -20.58 -30.82 13.46
C SER A 736 -21.34 -29.88 12.53
N LEU A 737 -20.64 -28.94 11.92
CA LEU A 737 -21.14 -28.09 10.84
C LEU A 737 -20.55 -28.60 9.53
N GLU A 738 -21.37 -28.96 8.56
CA GLU A 738 -20.94 -29.53 7.29
C GLU A 738 -21.60 -28.82 6.11
N GLY A 739 -20.87 -28.75 4.99
CA GLY A 739 -21.37 -28.24 3.74
C GLY A 739 -20.39 -28.34 2.61
N LEU A 740 -20.83 -27.85 1.46
CA LEU A 740 -20.04 -27.75 0.24
C LEU A 740 -19.75 -26.29 -0.08
N PHE A 741 -18.67 -26.03 -0.79
CA PHE A 741 -18.38 -24.71 -1.32
C PHE A 741 -17.78 -24.83 -2.73
N GLU A 742 -18.04 -23.82 -3.55
CA GLU A 742 -17.58 -23.80 -4.93
C GLU A 742 -16.26 -23.02 -5.04
N VAL A 743 -15.31 -23.61 -5.75
CA VAL A 743 -14.03 -23.02 -6.14
C VAL A 743 -14.09 -22.69 -7.64
N PRO A 744 -14.05 -21.40 -8.02
CA PRO A 744 -14.27 -20.99 -9.40
C PRO A 744 -13.07 -21.22 -10.33
N ALA A 745 -11.86 -21.35 -9.78
CA ALA A 745 -10.62 -21.60 -10.53
C ALA A 745 -9.59 -22.30 -9.67
N ASP A 746 -8.69 -23.05 -10.30
CA ASP A 746 -7.52 -23.64 -9.64
C ASP A 746 -6.70 -22.57 -8.90
N GLY A 747 -6.31 -22.84 -7.64
CA GLY A 747 -5.47 -21.89 -6.89
C GLY A 747 -5.46 -22.10 -5.39
N VAL A 748 -4.85 -21.14 -4.70
CA VAL A 748 -4.83 -21.11 -3.23
C VAL A 748 -5.97 -20.25 -2.73
N TYR A 749 -6.71 -20.80 -1.79
CA TYR A 749 -7.83 -20.16 -1.11
C TYR A 749 -7.54 -20.08 0.38
N GLN A 750 -8.14 -19.13 1.07
CA GLN A 750 -7.86 -18.89 2.48
C GLN A 750 -9.15 -18.95 3.29
N PHE A 751 -9.21 -19.85 4.28
CA PHE A 751 -10.23 -19.80 5.32
C PHE A 751 -9.79 -18.81 6.40
N GLN A 752 -10.71 -17.96 6.82
CA GLN A 752 -10.51 -17.00 7.89
C GLN A 752 -11.47 -17.37 9.02
N VAL A 753 -10.93 -17.76 10.17
CA VAL A 753 -11.70 -18.25 11.29
C VAL A 753 -11.38 -17.45 12.55
N ARG A 754 -12.43 -17.02 13.27
CA ARG A 754 -12.32 -16.41 14.59
C ARG A 754 -13.43 -16.94 15.49
N GLY A 755 -13.10 -17.32 16.70
CA GLY A 755 -14.08 -17.75 17.70
C GLY A 755 -13.56 -17.52 19.12
N ASN A 756 -14.43 -17.69 20.11
CA ASN A 756 -14.05 -17.69 21.52
C ASN A 756 -13.69 -19.10 22.04
N PHE A 757 -13.54 -20.07 21.13
CA PHE A 757 -13.10 -21.45 21.39
C PHE A 757 -12.34 -21.97 20.16
N SER A 758 -11.80 -23.21 20.24
CA SER A 758 -10.94 -23.82 19.21
C SER A 758 -11.64 -24.99 18.51
N PRO A 759 -12.52 -24.76 17.51
CA PRO A 759 -13.04 -25.84 16.68
C PRO A 759 -11.99 -26.38 15.73
N GLU A 760 -12.16 -27.60 15.25
CA GLU A 760 -11.37 -28.16 14.16
C GLU A 760 -12.01 -27.85 12.81
N LEU A 761 -11.25 -27.23 11.91
CA LEU A 761 -11.65 -27.02 10.52
C LEU A 761 -11.00 -28.07 9.64
N SER A 762 -11.79 -28.75 8.81
CA SER A 762 -11.30 -29.68 7.78
C SER A 762 -11.91 -29.35 6.40
N VAL A 763 -11.14 -29.61 5.35
CA VAL A 763 -11.53 -29.47 3.95
C VAL A 763 -11.24 -30.81 3.26
N ASP A 764 -12.19 -31.35 2.53
CA ASP A 764 -12.11 -32.64 1.85
C ASP A 764 -11.62 -33.80 2.75
N GLY A 765 -11.91 -33.72 4.04
CA GLY A 765 -11.51 -34.69 5.05
C GLY A 765 -10.13 -34.44 5.70
N GLU A 766 -9.33 -33.53 5.18
CA GLU A 766 -8.04 -33.18 5.75
C GLU A 766 -8.18 -32.03 6.76
N THR A 767 -7.55 -32.15 7.94
CA THR A 767 -7.54 -31.10 8.95
C THR A 767 -6.70 -29.92 8.48
N VAL A 768 -7.35 -28.78 8.27
CA VAL A 768 -6.71 -27.53 7.84
C VAL A 768 -6.15 -26.77 9.04
N GLY A 769 -6.88 -26.76 10.17
CA GLY A 769 -6.37 -26.13 11.38
C GLY A 769 -7.37 -26.08 12.54
N ARG A 770 -6.85 -25.57 13.68
CA ARG A 770 -7.62 -25.28 14.91
C ARG A 770 -7.30 -23.85 15.34
N PRO A 771 -8.23 -22.89 15.20
CA PRO A 771 -7.98 -21.49 15.57
C PRO A 771 -7.78 -21.35 17.09
N GLU A 772 -6.82 -20.51 17.48
CA GLU A 772 -6.73 -20.06 18.88
C GLU A 772 -7.88 -19.09 19.19
N PRO A 773 -8.47 -19.16 20.39
CA PRO A 773 -9.56 -18.28 20.77
C PRO A 773 -9.20 -16.81 20.75
N GLY A 774 -10.13 -15.96 20.31
CA GLY A 774 -10.05 -14.50 20.39
C GLY A 774 -9.47 -13.79 19.16
N TYR A 775 -8.70 -14.49 18.33
CA TYR A 775 -8.01 -13.87 17.20
C TYR A 775 -8.43 -14.47 15.86
N TRP A 776 -8.27 -13.72 14.78
CA TRP A 776 -8.42 -14.23 13.43
C TRP A 776 -7.24 -15.16 13.10
N ARG A 777 -7.55 -16.33 12.52
CA ARG A 777 -6.59 -17.28 11.98
C ARG A 777 -6.89 -17.52 10.51
N PHE A 778 -5.84 -17.66 9.73
CA PHE A 778 -5.89 -17.71 8.27
C PHE A 778 -5.26 -19.02 7.81
N TYR A 779 -6.07 -19.86 7.20
CA TYR A 779 -5.67 -21.19 6.77
C TYR A 779 -5.70 -21.30 5.25
N PRO A 780 -4.53 -21.28 4.56
CA PRO A 780 -4.47 -21.47 3.12
C PRO A 780 -4.69 -22.93 2.74
N VAL A 781 -5.46 -23.16 1.67
CA VAL A 781 -5.73 -24.48 1.09
C VAL A 781 -5.57 -24.38 -0.43
N ALA A 782 -4.82 -25.31 -1.03
CA ALA A 782 -4.64 -25.41 -2.47
C ALA A 782 -5.73 -26.29 -3.07
N LEU A 783 -6.62 -25.74 -3.90
CA LEU A 783 -7.84 -26.38 -4.37
C LEU A 783 -7.95 -26.31 -5.88
N ALA A 784 -8.40 -27.40 -6.51
CA ALA A 784 -8.80 -27.44 -7.90
C ALA A 784 -10.16 -26.76 -8.09
N LYS A 785 -10.45 -26.32 -9.31
CA LYS A 785 -11.78 -25.79 -9.66
C LYS A 785 -12.86 -26.84 -9.44
N GLY A 786 -13.96 -26.46 -8.80
CA GLY A 786 -15.12 -27.32 -8.57
C GLY A 786 -15.66 -27.24 -7.14
N MET A 787 -16.43 -28.26 -6.77
CA MET A 787 -17.03 -28.34 -5.43
C MET A 787 -16.09 -29.06 -4.45
N HIS A 788 -16.02 -28.54 -3.23
CA HIS A 788 -15.24 -29.08 -2.12
C HIS A 788 -16.09 -29.17 -0.86
N ARG A 789 -15.70 -30.05 0.07
CA ARG A 789 -16.40 -30.25 1.34
C ARG A 789 -15.69 -29.50 2.46
N VAL A 790 -16.46 -28.74 3.26
CA VAL A 790 -15.99 -28.14 4.51
C VAL A 790 -16.68 -28.80 5.70
N ARG A 791 -15.94 -29.03 6.76
CA ARG A 791 -16.46 -29.54 8.04
C ARG A 791 -15.81 -28.79 9.19
N VAL A 792 -16.64 -28.43 10.18
CA VAL A 792 -16.17 -27.78 11.42
C VAL A 792 -16.71 -28.60 12.61
N LEU A 793 -15.80 -29.09 13.43
CA LEU A 793 -16.10 -29.87 14.61
C LEU A 793 -15.70 -29.13 15.88
N GLY A 794 -16.54 -29.19 16.91
CA GLY A 794 -16.19 -28.58 18.18
C GLY A 794 -17.18 -28.82 19.28
N VAL A 795 -16.83 -28.29 20.46
CA VAL A 795 -17.76 -28.17 21.60
C VAL A 795 -17.93 -26.66 21.82
N ALA A 796 -19.15 -26.19 21.62
CA ALA A 796 -19.45 -24.76 21.78
C ALA A 796 -19.46 -24.41 23.27
N PRO A 797 -18.90 -23.22 23.67
CA PRO A 797 -19.04 -22.73 25.04
C PRO A 797 -20.51 -22.61 25.47
N ALA A 798 -20.78 -22.86 26.76
CA ALA A 798 -22.14 -22.72 27.31
C ALA A 798 -22.59 -21.25 27.31
N ASP A 799 -21.63 -20.32 27.54
CA ASP A 799 -21.87 -18.88 27.58
C ASP A 799 -21.44 -18.25 26.26
N HIS A 800 -22.37 -17.64 25.55
CA HIS A 800 -22.15 -16.81 24.37
C HIS A 800 -21.16 -17.38 23.34
N PRO A 801 -21.44 -18.58 22.75
CA PRO A 801 -20.56 -19.13 21.73
C PRO A 801 -20.48 -18.19 20.50
N ASP A 802 -19.28 -17.77 20.15
CA ASP A 802 -18.99 -16.93 18.99
C ASP A 802 -18.05 -17.68 18.04
N LEU A 803 -18.46 -17.80 16.78
CA LEU A 803 -17.65 -18.40 15.72
C LEU A 803 -17.96 -17.74 14.37
N LYS A 804 -16.91 -17.19 13.75
CA LYS A 804 -16.97 -16.58 12.42
C LYS A 804 -16.10 -17.36 11.47
N ILE A 805 -16.64 -17.71 10.31
CA ILE A 805 -15.92 -18.43 9.27
C ILE A 805 -16.12 -17.65 7.97
N ARG A 806 -15.02 -17.33 7.30
CA ARG A 806 -14.97 -16.70 5.98
C ARG A 806 -14.05 -17.50 5.07
N PHE A 807 -14.17 -17.29 3.77
CA PHE A 807 -13.38 -17.95 2.73
C PHE A 807 -13.13 -17.00 1.56
N GLY A 808 -11.97 -16.92 1.03
CA GLY A 808 -11.60 -16.09 -0.11
C GLY A 808 -10.34 -16.60 -0.81
N GLY A 809 -10.02 -16.08 -2.01
CA GLY A 809 -8.85 -16.48 -2.76
C GLY A 809 -8.89 -16.10 -4.23
N LYS A 810 -8.20 -16.86 -5.08
CA LYS A 810 -8.05 -16.58 -6.50
C LYS A 810 -9.41 -16.42 -7.21
N GLY A 811 -9.62 -15.24 -7.82
CA GLY A 811 -10.86 -14.95 -8.56
C GLY A 811 -12.12 -14.81 -7.70
N THR A 812 -11.98 -14.85 -6.37
CA THR A 812 -13.07 -14.61 -5.43
C THR A 812 -12.65 -13.54 -4.44
N HIS A 813 -13.55 -12.63 -4.20
CA HIS A 813 -13.47 -11.70 -3.08
C HIS A 813 -14.26 -12.35 -1.94
N SER A 814 -14.03 -11.99 -0.72
CA SER A 814 -14.53 -12.66 0.46
C SER A 814 -15.94 -13.28 0.37
N LEU A 815 -16.26 -14.14 1.29
CA LEU A 815 -17.44 -14.97 1.30
C LEU A 815 -18.70 -14.24 1.67
N GLY A 816 -19.59 -14.23 0.74
CA GLY A 816 -21.00 -14.12 1.05
C GLY A 816 -21.61 -15.50 1.41
N LYS A 817 -22.76 -15.47 2.03
CA LYS A 817 -23.64 -16.61 2.35
C LYS A 817 -23.95 -17.53 1.16
N ASP A 818 -23.75 -17.03 -0.06
CA ASP A 818 -24.12 -17.70 -1.32
C ASP A 818 -23.03 -18.69 -1.82
N ARG A 819 -21.97 -18.91 -1.04
CA ARG A 819 -20.82 -19.74 -1.42
C ARG A 819 -20.77 -21.10 -0.73
N PHE A 820 -21.64 -21.34 0.25
CA PHE A 820 -21.76 -22.62 0.93
C PHE A 820 -23.10 -23.29 0.57
N PHE A 821 -23.04 -24.56 0.25
CA PHE A 821 -24.19 -25.33 -0.24
C PHE A 821 -24.34 -26.64 0.53
N HIS A 822 -25.56 -27.17 0.60
CA HIS A 822 -25.85 -28.50 1.05
C HIS A 822 -26.94 -29.10 0.17
N THR A 823 -26.89 -30.41 -0.02
CA THR A 823 -28.00 -31.15 -0.66
C THR A 823 -29.22 -31.09 0.23
N VAL A 824 -30.33 -30.58 -0.28
CA VAL A 824 -31.61 -30.64 0.40
C VAL A 824 -32.23 -32.01 0.08
N GLU A 825 -32.31 -32.87 1.08
CA GLU A 825 -33.24 -34.03 0.96
C GLU A 825 -34.65 -33.46 0.84
N VAL A 826 -35.20 -33.45 -0.36
CA VAL A 826 -36.64 -33.26 -0.55
C VAL A 826 -37.28 -34.48 0.07
N LYS A 827 -37.78 -34.32 1.30
CA LYS A 827 -38.71 -35.34 1.83
C LYS A 827 -39.92 -35.39 0.91
N PRO A 828 -40.31 -36.61 0.39
CA PRO A 828 -41.44 -36.75 -0.48
C PRO A 828 -42.75 -36.30 0.14
#